data_96a0a22127f05d2ea6869b5a298aa9f7
#
_entry.id   96a0a22127f05d2ea6869b5a298aa9f7
#
_cell.length_a   1.000
_cell.length_b   1.000
_cell.length_c   1.000
_cell.angle_alpha   90.00
_cell.angle_beta   90.00
_cell.angle_gamma   90.00
#
_symmetry.space_group_name_H-M   'P 1'
#
loop_
_entity.id
_entity.type
_entity.pdbx_description
1 polymer ?
#
loop_
_entity_poly.entity_id
_entity_poly.type
_entity_poly.pdbx_seq_one_letter_code
_entity_poly.pdbx_strand_id
1 'polypeptide(L)'
;MLSVQLTDEQQAIVAHNEGPALVFAVAGAGKTTALVHRLERLVRERVFEPRKMLATSFSRMAVDDLRRALARWPHTQGVRVSTLHALGYRIVRKAASEGLLKLAEVKEEGAEQALLQRVLRRARELKVPWVAELENLEPEDFLSYVGACKGNLRYANLEEAALPSQALKVAAQAEAPKGLEWYLELYRLFEQVRREEGLLTFDDMPMQGWEVLVRYPDILQVVQKAFQAVLVDEFQDVNLAQSELLDLVTAPHRNYMAVGDDDQTIYEWRGASPRFILEFERRYQARKYLIRDTFRCPAPQVALAGRVIAQNQQREPKRLSLTKGFAGRVYVRLEPHPPAQAQSLASDIAGLLAQGHRPSEMVVLVRLYAQTPYLEQALIERQIPYQVVGSTPFYQRPEIQGLLAYLYLAQPGRLEGDSKRFWLQIYNTPKRYLSRALADAVWWRVEQGASLLDALRAEAAGAEERVAKRLIELADLFEWLGGMLERASAHALLEALEARLDYRRHLLRSSGFYEVGAGRAEGVRAFLEYARDKGSVADLLRHIGLLAQEHLGDPAQDPRERVSLMTIFRAKGLEWPLVFIPDCNQGTLPYSGSENLEEERRLFYVALTRSSAYTYLYALSSLPLSPFLQEAEYLEVLGAVERVGEALALPPDQLSTAQTLALARGAHKLGLERYLYRWWNAAQAPEVAAKVLRLFARAEQAGWLEALGLSSEARSLWEAFNVEPGQGPAGEFAGLERFLLRPSSPSKPPVFMPGQKVRHLQFGPGVVVDLEDGVATVEFADGVRRLALRYARLEVL
;
A
#
# COMPACT_ATOMS: atom_id res chain seq x y z
N MET A 1 21.08 4.22 29.72
CA MET A 1 20.40 3.64 28.56
C MET A 1 19.51 2.54 29.07
N LEU A 2 18.20 2.64 28.92
CA LEU A 2 17.29 1.52 29.18
C LEU A 2 17.68 0.41 28.19
N SER A 3 18.17 -0.72 28.68
CA SER A 3 18.48 -1.88 27.87
C SER A 3 17.17 -2.39 27.24
N VAL A 4 17.04 -2.34 25.93
CA VAL A 4 15.93 -2.96 25.22
C VAL A 4 15.97 -4.45 25.54
N GLN A 5 14.95 -4.97 26.20
CA GLN A 5 14.84 -6.39 26.51
C GLN A 5 14.37 -7.10 25.22
N LEU A 6 15.25 -7.91 24.66
CA LEU A 6 14.95 -8.73 23.49
C LEU A 6 14.06 -9.92 23.88
N THR A 7 13.12 -10.29 23.02
CA THR A 7 12.34 -11.52 23.16
C THR A 7 13.22 -12.74 22.87
N ASP A 8 12.79 -13.94 23.29
CA ASP A 8 13.56 -15.17 23.01
C ASP A 8 13.73 -15.41 21.51
N GLU A 9 12.70 -15.08 20.71
CA GLU A 9 12.75 -15.15 19.24
C GLU A 9 13.80 -14.19 18.68
N GLN A 10 13.87 -12.96 19.17
CA GLN A 10 14.91 -12.00 18.79
C GLN A 10 16.30 -12.43 19.29
N GLN A 11 16.42 -12.96 20.51
CA GLN A 11 17.68 -13.47 21.06
C GLN A 11 18.21 -14.64 20.23
N ALA A 12 17.34 -15.56 19.77
CA ALA A 12 17.73 -16.67 18.89
C ALA A 12 18.35 -16.18 17.57
N ILE A 13 17.81 -15.09 16.99
CA ILE A 13 18.36 -14.46 15.78
C ILE A 13 19.70 -13.78 16.08
N VAL A 14 19.78 -13.06 17.19
CA VAL A 14 21.02 -12.43 17.64
C VAL A 14 22.11 -13.48 17.87
N ALA A 15 21.78 -14.66 18.38
CA ALA A 15 22.71 -15.75 18.65
C ALA A 15 23.18 -16.50 17.38
N HIS A 16 22.55 -16.32 16.23
CA HIS A 16 22.95 -16.95 14.98
C HIS A 16 24.32 -16.44 14.50
N ASN A 17 25.31 -17.31 14.31
CA ASN A 17 26.65 -16.96 13.87
C ASN A 17 26.79 -17.03 12.35
N GLU A 18 26.92 -18.23 11.80
CA GLU A 18 27.29 -18.51 10.42
C GLU A 18 26.20 -19.33 9.70
N GLY A 19 26.29 -19.29 8.38
CA GLY A 19 25.38 -19.99 7.49
C GLY A 19 24.15 -19.17 7.09
N PRO A 20 23.35 -19.70 6.14
CA PRO A 20 22.16 -19.02 5.68
C PRO A 20 21.06 -19.03 6.73
N ALA A 21 20.38 -17.90 6.87
CA ALA A 21 19.28 -17.74 7.81
C ALA A 21 18.12 -16.95 7.18
N LEU A 22 16.92 -17.37 7.49
CA LEU A 22 15.68 -16.71 7.09
C LEU A 22 14.90 -16.29 8.33
N VAL A 23 14.51 -15.04 8.38
CA VAL A 23 13.72 -14.47 9.48
C VAL A 23 12.39 -13.96 8.92
N PHE A 24 11.30 -14.62 9.25
CA PHE A 24 9.97 -14.05 9.08
C PHE A 24 9.60 -13.23 10.30
N ALA A 25 9.20 -12.00 10.08
CA ALA A 25 8.89 -11.08 11.17
C ALA A 25 7.63 -10.30 10.86
N VAL A 26 6.63 -10.40 11.70
CA VAL A 26 5.36 -9.69 11.54
C VAL A 26 5.51 -8.16 11.59
N ALA A 27 4.48 -7.43 11.17
CA ALA A 27 4.46 -5.97 11.25
C ALA A 27 4.71 -5.47 12.69
N GLY A 28 5.63 -4.53 12.86
CA GLY A 28 5.97 -3.97 14.18
C GLY A 28 6.73 -4.91 15.11
N ALA A 29 7.34 -6.00 14.60
CA ALA A 29 8.04 -6.99 15.40
C ALA A 29 9.45 -6.59 15.88
N GLY A 30 9.92 -5.39 15.54
CA GLY A 30 11.27 -4.95 15.90
C GLY A 30 12.38 -5.64 15.10
N LYS A 31 12.14 -5.93 13.81
CA LYS A 31 13.13 -6.50 12.87
C LYS A 31 14.48 -5.81 12.96
N THR A 32 14.48 -4.50 12.77
CA THR A 32 15.68 -3.66 12.79
C THR A 32 16.41 -3.75 14.13
N THR A 33 15.69 -3.83 15.24
CA THR A 33 16.27 -4.03 16.58
C THR A 33 17.05 -5.34 16.65
N ALA A 34 16.45 -6.45 16.25
CA ALA A 34 17.12 -7.76 16.23
C ALA A 34 18.36 -7.77 15.32
N LEU A 35 18.26 -7.15 14.12
CA LEU A 35 19.36 -7.02 13.18
C LEU A 35 20.53 -6.22 13.75
N VAL A 36 20.26 -5.05 14.36
CA VAL A 36 21.28 -4.18 14.96
C VAL A 36 22.00 -4.90 16.09
N HIS A 37 21.28 -5.55 17.00
CA HIS A 37 21.87 -6.30 18.10
C HIS A 37 22.68 -7.51 17.59
N ARG A 38 22.22 -8.19 16.52
CA ARG A 38 23.03 -9.25 15.90
C ARG A 38 24.32 -8.71 15.30
N LEU A 39 24.27 -7.64 14.52
CA LEU A 39 25.45 -7.01 13.92
C LEU A 39 26.43 -6.54 15.03
N GLU A 40 25.92 -5.91 16.07
CA GLU A 40 26.70 -5.50 17.23
C GLU A 40 27.44 -6.69 17.87
N ARG A 41 26.70 -7.79 18.17
CA ARG A 41 27.27 -8.97 18.78
C ARG A 41 28.33 -9.62 17.90
N LEU A 42 28.07 -9.81 16.60
CA LEU A 42 29.01 -10.43 15.67
C LEU A 42 30.32 -9.65 15.57
N VAL A 43 30.26 -8.32 15.64
CA VAL A 43 31.48 -7.48 15.64
C VAL A 43 32.17 -7.54 16.99
N ARG A 44 31.44 -7.39 18.12
CA ARG A 44 31.99 -7.45 19.48
C ARG A 44 32.71 -8.76 19.76
N GLU A 45 32.16 -9.89 19.32
CA GLU A 45 32.70 -11.22 19.49
C GLU A 45 33.70 -11.59 18.40
N ARG A 46 33.99 -10.69 17.45
CA ARG A 46 34.96 -10.87 16.36
C ARG A 46 34.65 -12.07 15.46
N VAL A 47 33.35 -12.40 15.28
CA VAL A 47 32.93 -13.47 14.36
C VAL A 47 33.24 -13.08 12.92
N PHE A 48 32.98 -11.81 12.56
CA PHE A 48 33.30 -11.24 11.26
C PHE A 48 34.01 -9.89 11.41
N GLU A 49 34.84 -9.55 10.43
CA GLU A 49 35.43 -8.21 10.33
C GLU A 49 34.34 -7.17 9.98
N PRO A 50 34.17 -6.06 10.72
CA PRO A 50 33.14 -5.06 10.45
C PRO A 50 33.13 -4.59 8.99
N ARG A 51 34.31 -4.35 8.40
CA ARG A 51 34.45 -3.87 7.00
C ARG A 51 34.02 -4.91 5.95
N LYS A 52 33.91 -6.18 6.33
CA LYS A 52 33.49 -7.31 5.49
C LYS A 52 32.04 -7.73 5.76
N MET A 53 31.30 -6.94 6.55
CA MET A 53 29.87 -7.15 6.76
C MET A 53 29.10 -6.14 5.93
N LEU A 54 28.05 -6.61 5.23
CA LEU A 54 27.08 -5.80 4.50
C LEU A 54 25.70 -5.96 5.13
N ALA A 55 25.10 -4.84 5.51
CA ALA A 55 23.69 -4.77 5.84
C ALA A 55 22.98 -3.93 4.77
N THR A 56 21.93 -4.46 4.21
CA THR A 56 21.21 -3.79 3.11
C THR A 56 19.72 -3.78 3.35
N SER A 57 19.04 -2.76 2.84
CA SER A 57 17.59 -2.64 2.85
C SER A 57 17.10 -2.06 1.54
N PHE A 58 15.79 -2.15 1.29
CA PHE A 58 15.15 -1.71 0.07
C PHE A 58 15.19 -0.19 -0.10
N SER A 59 14.93 0.60 0.96
CA SER A 59 14.81 2.06 0.88
C SER A 59 16.00 2.80 1.48
N ARG A 60 16.26 4.03 0.99
CA ARG A 60 17.27 4.93 1.58
C ARG A 60 16.94 5.25 3.05
N MET A 61 15.66 5.49 3.35
CA MET A 61 15.22 5.79 4.72
C MET A 61 15.52 4.64 5.69
N ALA A 62 15.21 3.39 5.32
CA ALA A 62 15.52 2.22 6.13
C ALA A 62 17.04 2.02 6.32
N VAL A 63 17.83 2.31 5.29
CA VAL A 63 19.32 2.31 5.38
C VAL A 63 19.82 3.37 6.36
N ASP A 64 19.25 4.57 6.35
CA ASP A 64 19.64 5.65 7.24
C ASP A 64 19.21 5.38 8.69
N ASP A 65 18.04 4.76 8.89
CA ASP A 65 17.59 4.30 10.20
C ASP A 65 18.54 3.22 10.77
N LEU A 66 18.92 2.26 9.93
CA LEU A 66 19.86 1.21 10.30
C LEU A 66 21.27 1.80 10.64
N ARG A 67 21.75 2.77 9.86
CA ARG A 67 23.00 3.49 10.17
C ARG A 67 22.93 4.23 11.50
N ARG A 68 21.83 4.97 11.74
CA ARG A 68 21.61 5.70 13.00
C ARG A 68 21.56 4.74 14.19
N ALA A 69 20.91 3.60 14.03
CA ALA A 69 20.83 2.58 15.07
C ALA A 69 22.20 1.96 15.37
N LEU A 70 23.01 1.63 14.35
CA LEU A 70 24.36 1.11 14.51
C LEU A 70 25.33 2.15 15.09
N ALA A 71 25.18 3.45 14.77
CA ALA A 71 26.06 4.50 15.28
C ALA A 71 26.07 4.61 16.80
N ARG A 72 25.09 4.02 17.49
CA ARG A 72 25.09 3.91 18.97
C ARG A 72 26.18 2.99 19.52
N TRP A 73 26.79 2.16 18.63
CA TRP A 73 27.78 1.15 18.98
C TRP A 73 29.10 1.44 18.25
N PRO A 74 30.07 2.11 18.91
CA PRO A 74 31.30 2.60 18.24
C PRO A 74 32.07 1.53 17.48
N HIS A 75 32.10 0.29 17.98
CA HIS A 75 32.81 -0.81 17.33
C HIS A 75 32.16 -1.32 16.03
N THR A 76 30.90 -0.91 15.73
CA THR A 76 30.21 -1.27 14.47
C THR A 76 30.48 -0.31 13.31
N GLN A 77 31.27 0.75 13.50
CA GLN A 77 31.51 1.80 12.49
C GLN A 77 32.06 1.28 11.15
N GLY A 78 32.68 0.10 11.13
CA GLY A 78 33.15 -0.51 9.90
C GLY A 78 32.11 -1.23 9.07
N VAL A 79 30.92 -1.51 9.63
CA VAL A 79 29.86 -2.24 8.93
C VAL A 79 29.35 -1.41 7.75
N ARG A 80 29.31 -2.03 6.57
CA ARG A 80 28.80 -1.36 5.36
C ARG A 80 27.29 -1.42 5.34
N VAL A 81 26.64 -0.26 5.33
CA VAL A 81 25.17 -0.15 5.24
C VAL A 81 24.83 0.56 3.94
N SER A 82 24.06 -0.09 3.05
CA SER A 82 23.68 0.50 1.76
C SER A 82 22.43 -0.16 1.19
N THR A 83 21.81 0.46 0.18
CA THR A 83 20.78 -0.19 -0.63
C THR A 83 21.41 -1.18 -1.62
N LEU A 84 20.62 -2.12 -2.15
CA LEU A 84 21.05 -3.04 -3.22
C LEU A 84 21.44 -2.31 -4.50
N HIS A 85 20.74 -1.19 -4.82
CA HIS A 85 21.12 -0.32 -5.93
C HIS A 85 22.53 0.25 -5.75
N ALA A 86 22.86 0.74 -4.57
CA ALA A 86 24.20 1.27 -4.29
C ALA A 86 25.28 0.16 -4.32
N LEU A 87 24.94 -1.09 -4.00
CA LEU A 87 25.83 -2.23 -4.18
C LEU A 87 26.08 -2.48 -5.67
N GLY A 88 25.03 -2.59 -6.48
CA GLY A 88 25.13 -2.75 -7.94
C GLY A 88 25.94 -1.64 -8.59
N TYR A 89 25.64 -0.37 -8.23
CA TYR A 89 26.42 0.77 -8.71
C TYR A 89 27.92 0.68 -8.41
N ARG A 90 28.29 0.27 -7.20
CA ARG A 90 29.73 0.09 -6.85
C ARG A 90 30.40 -0.99 -7.68
N ILE A 91 29.70 -2.07 -8.01
CA ILE A 91 30.20 -3.15 -8.87
C ILE A 91 30.43 -2.62 -10.28
N VAL A 92 29.46 -1.91 -10.85
CA VAL A 92 29.56 -1.28 -12.19
C VAL A 92 30.72 -0.27 -12.23
N ARG A 93 30.85 0.59 -11.21
CA ARG A 93 31.97 1.53 -11.10
C ARG A 93 33.33 0.83 -11.05
N LYS A 94 33.42 -0.29 -10.35
CA LYS A 94 34.68 -1.08 -10.27
C LYS A 94 35.05 -1.58 -11.65
N ALA A 95 34.12 -2.17 -12.40
CA ALA A 95 34.35 -2.63 -13.77
C ALA A 95 34.74 -1.46 -14.71
N ALA A 96 34.07 -0.30 -14.58
CA ALA A 96 34.42 0.88 -15.35
C ALA A 96 35.85 1.41 -15.04
N SER A 97 36.26 1.40 -13.76
CA SER A 97 37.62 1.81 -13.36
C SER A 97 38.71 0.90 -13.88
N GLU A 98 38.38 -0.33 -14.26
CA GLU A 98 39.26 -1.29 -14.91
C GLU A 98 39.17 -1.26 -16.44
N GLY A 99 38.40 -0.33 -17.00
CA GLY A 99 38.27 -0.15 -18.44
C GLY A 99 37.37 -1.20 -19.13
N LEU A 100 36.66 -2.03 -18.37
CA LEU A 100 35.81 -3.11 -18.90
C LEU A 100 34.48 -2.63 -19.48
N LEU A 101 34.03 -1.43 -19.10
CA LEU A 101 32.83 -0.78 -19.64
C LEU A 101 32.98 0.73 -19.58
N LYS A 102 32.20 1.42 -20.44
CA LYS A 102 32.08 2.87 -20.43
C LYS A 102 31.01 3.28 -19.40
N LEU A 103 31.36 4.17 -18.50
CA LEU A 103 30.46 4.77 -17.53
C LEU A 103 30.68 6.28 -17.52
N ALA A 104 29.64 7.02 -17.90
CA ALA A 104 29.64 8.47 -17.77
C ALA A 104 29.39 8.86 -16.30
N GLU A 105 29.77 10.08 -15.94
CA GLU A 105 29.50 10.63 -14.63
C GLU A 105 27.98 10.67 -14.37
N VAL A 106 27.51 10.02 -13.31
CA VAL A 106 26.08 9.97 -12.97
C VAL A 106 25.68 11.36 -12.47
N LYS A 107 24.89 12.06 -13.26
CA LYS A 107 24.20 13.29 -12.83
C LYS A 107 22.98 12.87 -11.99
N GLU A 108 22.79 13.56 -10.87
CA GLU A 108 21.72 13.33 -9.92
C GLU A 108 20.32 13.54 -10.54
N GLU A 109 19.28 13.44 -9.76
CA GLU A 109 17.83 13.45 -10.05
C GLU A 109 17.38 13.96 -11.44
N GLY A 110 16.58 13.16 -12.16
CA GLY A 110 16.10 13.48 -13.50
C GLY A 110 16.93 12.89 -14.65
N ALA A 111 17.98 12.11 -14.36
CA ALA A 111 18.81 11.50 -15.40
C ALA A 111 18.01 10.59 -16.35
N GLU A 112 17.03 9.88 -15.86
CA GLU A 112 16.18 8.99 -16.64
C GLU A 112 15.24 9.75 -17.58
N GLN A 113 14.62 10.82 -17.07
CA GLN A 113 13.80 11.71 -17.89
C GLN A 113 14.65 12.41 -18.96
N ALA A 114 15.84 12.89 -18.58
CA ALA A 114 16.77 13.50 -19.53
C ALA A 114 17.25 12.53 -20.60
N LEU A 115 17.53 11.26 -20.23
CA LEU A 115 17.85 10.20 -21.19
C LEU A 115 16.65 9.95 -22.12
N LEU A 116 15.45 9.80 -21.58
CA LEU A 116 14.25 9.58 -22.38
C LEU A 116 14.03 10.71 -23.37
N GLN A 117 14.22 11.98 -22.99
CA GLN A 117 14.10 13.11 -23.91
C GLN A 117 15.12 13.02 -25.08
N ARG A 118 16.35 12.54 -24.83
CA ARG A 118 17.34 12.29 -25.90
C ARG A 118 16.92 11.16 -26.82
N VAL A 119 16.40 10.06 -26.24
CA VAL A 119 15.87 8.92 -26.99
C VAL A 119 14.70 9.36 -27.89
N LEU A 120 13.77 10.16 -27.37
CA LEU A 120 12.64 10.70 -28.15
C LEU A 120 13.09 11.59 -29.30
N ARG A 121 14.13 12.43 -29.08
CA ARG A 121 14.73 13.22 -30.14
C ARG A 121 15.35 12.33 -31.22
N ARG A 122 16.12 11.33 -30.80
CA ARG A 122 16.76 10.36 -31.69
C ARG A 122 15.74 9.58 -32.52
N ALA A 123 14.64 9.13 -31.91
CA ALA A 123 13.55 8.45 -32.61
C ALA A 123 12.92 9.32 -33.73
N ARG A 124 12.74 10.62 -33.45
CA ARG A 124 12.22 11.57 -34.45
C ARG A 124 13.24 11.83 -35.60
N GLU A 125 14.52 11.94 -35.28
CA GLU A 125 15.59 12.09 -36.30
C GLU A 125 15.67 10.86 -37.19
N LEU A 126 15.56 9.67 -36.66
CA LEU A 126 15.57 8.39 -37.37
C LEU A 126 14.26 8.13 -38.14
N LYS A 127 13.22 8.93 -37.91
CA LYS A 127 11.87 8.74 -38.51
C LYS A 127 11.34 7.31 -38.33
N VAL A 128 11.49 6.77 -37.10
CA VAL A 128 11.05 5.42 -36.76
C VAL A 128 9.58 5.19 -37.16
N PRO A 129 9.15 3.96 -37.53
CA PRO A 129 7.78 3.70 -37.97
C PRO A 129 6.71 4.06 -36.94
N TRP A 130 7.05 3.97 -35.64
CA TRP A 130 6.19 4.28 -34.50
C TRP A 130 6.36 5.71 -33.96
N VAL A 131 6.97 6.63 -34.73
CA VAL A 131 7.18 8.02 -34.30
C VAL A 131 5.88 8.74 -33.95
N ALA A 132 4.79 8.39 -34.60
CA ALA A 132 3.46 8.95 -34.31
C ALA A 132 2.95 8.56 -32.92
N GLU A 133 3.32 7.37 -32.42
CA GLU A 133 2.93 6.89 -31.09
C GLU A 133 3.63 7.61 -29.95
N LEU A 134 4.84 8.18 -30.22
CA LEU A 134 5.60 8.96 -29.22
C LEU A 134 4.82 10.15 -28.67
N GLU A 135 3.82 10.53 -29.37
CA GLU A 135 3.00 11.62 -28.94
C GLU A 135 1.95 11.18 -27.89
N ASN A 136 1.70 9.87 -27.73
CA ASN A 136 0.89 9.27 -26.68
C ASN A 136 1.75 8.78 -25.50
N LEU A 137 3.06 9.04 -25.55
CA LEU A 137 3.96 8.55 -24.51
C LEU A 137 3.74 9.30 -23.20
N GLU A 138 3.43 8.56 -22.17
CA GLU A 138 3.54 8.99 -20.78
C GLU A 138 4.92 8.58 -20.26
N PRO A 139 5.83 9.53 -20.01
CA PRO A 139 7.22 9.24 -19.66
C PRO A 139 7.37 8.34 -18.43
N GLU A 140 6.58 8.59 -17.39
CA GLU A 140 6.62 7.82 -16.13
C GLU A 140 6.20 6.37 -16.32
N ASP A 141 5.20 6.12 -17.17
CA ASP A 141 4.70 4.78 -17.45
C ASP A 141 5.72 3.96 -18.24
N PHE A 142 6.33 4.58 -19.25
CA PHE A 142 7.39 3.93 -20.00
C PHE A 142 8.60 3.60 -19.11
N LEU A 143 9.05 4.55 -18.29
CA LEU A 143 10.17 4.33 -17.37
C LEU A 143 9.84 3.25 -16.34
N SER A 144 8.60 3.17 -15.86
CA SER A 144 8.15 2.11 -14.97
C SER A 144 8.15 0.73 -15.66
N TYR A 145 7.72 0.66 -16.94
CA TYR A 145 7.83 -0.57 -17.75
C TYR A 145 9.30 -1.00 -17.90
N VAL A 146 10.20 -0.08 -18.22
CA VAL A 146 11.65 -0.34 -18.32
C VAL A 146 12.19 -0.85 -16.98
N GLY A 147 11.80 -0.19 -15.87
CA GLY A 147 12.20 -0.59 -14.52
C GLY A 147 11.73 -2.01 -14.14
N ALA A 148 10.47 -2.34 -14.46
CA ALA A 148 9.94 -3.69 -14.26
C ALA A 148 10.68 -4.74 -15.11
N CYS A 149 10.99 -4.44 -16.36
CA CYS A 149 11.80 -5.31 -17.23
C CYS A 149 13.20 -5.54 -16.63
N LYS A 150 13.90 -4.48 -16.24
CA LYS A 150 15.25 -4.56 -15.67
C LYS A 150 15.26 -5.32 -14.35
N GLY A 151 14.29 -5.04 -13.48
CA GLY A 151 14.14 -5.75 -12.21
C GLY A 151 13.92 -7.26 -12.35
N ASN A 152 13.34 -7.69 -13.47
CA ASN A 152 13.11 -9.10 -13.80
C ASN A 152 14.11 -9.69 -14.82
N LEU A 153 15.27 -9.05 -15.04
CA LEU A 153 16.29 -9.45 -16.00
C LEU A 153 15.72 -9.67 -17.41
N ARG A 154 14.74 -8.84 -17.81
CA ARG A 154 14.14 -8.87 -19.16
C ARG A 154 14.83 -7.82 -20.03
N TYR A 155 15.56 -8.27 -21.02
CA TYR A 155 16.37 -7.46 -21.93
C TYR A 155 15.55 -6.94 -23.10
N ALA A 156 15.81 -5.70 -23.48
CA ALA A 156 15.20 -5.12 -24.70
C ALA A 156 15.58 -5.91 -25.95
N ASN A 157 16.84 -6.39 -26.02
CA ASN A 157 17.33 -7.36 -27.00
C ASN A 157 18.29 -8.34 -26.29
N LEU A 158 17.81 -9.56 -26.03
CA LEU A 158 18.56 -10.57 -25.31
C LEU A 158 19.74 -11.13 -26.12
N GLU A 159 19.62 -11.23 -27.43
CA GLU A 159 20.69 -11.70 -28.32
C GLU A 159 21.86 -10.71 -28.33
N GLU A 160 21.56 -9.40 -28.52
CA GLU A 160 22.58 -8.35 -28.48
C GLU A 160 23.24 -8.20 -27.11
N ALA A 161 22.56 -8.58 -26.07
CA ALA A 161 23.14 -8.60 -24.73
C ALA A 161 24.31 -9.55 -24.60
N ALA A 162 24.45 -10.57 -25.48
CA ALA A 162 25.58 -11.51 -25.55
C ALA A 162 25.98 -12.06 -24.16
N LEU A 163 25.00 -12.48 -23.37
CA LEU A 163 25.22 -12.97 -22.00
C LEU A 163 25.87 -14.38 -22.02
N PRO A 164 26.68 -14.72 -20.99
CA PRO A 164 27.17 -16.08 -20.80
C PRO A 164 26.02 -17.09 -20.70
N SER A 165 26.23 -18.33 -21.16
CA SER A 165 25.19 -19.37 -21.21
C SER A 165 24.52 -19.65 -19.86
N GLN A 166 25.23 -19.48 -18.76
CA GLN A 166 24.66 -19.63 -17.41
C GLN A 166 23.67 -18.52 -17.07
N ALA A 167 23.92 -17.29 -17.52
CA ALA A 167 23.07 -16.14 -17.32
C ALA A 167 21.74 -16.23 -18.11
N LEU A 168 21.77 -16.89 -19.29
CA LEU A 168 20.57 -17.14 -20.12
C LEU A 168 19.54 -18.06 -19.46
N LYS A 169 19.85 -18.72 -18.34
CA LYS A 169 18.89 -19.51 -17.56
C LYS A 169 17.89 -18.66 -16.79
N VAL A 170 18.28 -17.42 -16.47
CA VAL A 170 17.46 -16.50 -15.67
C VAL A 170 17.08 -15.23 -16.42
N ALA A 171 17.89 -14.81 -17.39
CA ALA A 171 17.59 -13.68 -18.27
C ALA A 171 16.57 -14.07 -19.35
N ALA A 172 15.68 -13.14 -19.71
CA ALA A 172 14.65 -13.35 -20.73
C ALA A 172 14.54 -12.15 -21.66
N GLN A 173 13.94 -12.37 -22.84
CA GLN A 173 13.53 -11.30 -23.73
C GLN A 173 12.36 -10.52 -23.10
N ALA A 174 12.41 -9.18 -23.14
CA ALA A 174 11.31 -8.34 -22.72
C ALA A 174 10.11 -8.49 -23.69
N GLU A 175 8.92 -8.40 -23.13
CA GLU A 175 7.66 -8.40 -23.87
C GLU A 175 7.01 -7.02 -23.78
N ALA A 176 6.41 -6.56 -24.86
CA ALA A 176 5.66 -5.31 -24.85
C ALA A 176 4.35 -5.45 -24.04
N PRO A 177 3.88 -4.40 -23.37
CA PRO A 177 2.55 -4.39 -22.81
C PRO A 177 1.49 -4.51 -23.92
N LYS A 178 0.39 -5.20 -23.63
CA LYS A 178 -0.69 -5.42 -24.61
C LYS A 178 -1.26 -4.10 -25.13
N GLY A 179 -1.25 -3.93 -26.45
CA GLY A 179 -1.71 -2.72 -27.13
C GLY A 179 -0.69 -1.57 -27.17
N LEU A 180 0.54 -1.81 -26.70
CA LEU A 180 1.66 -0.87 -26.72
C LEU A 180 2.93 -1.54 -27.26
N GLU A 181 2.79 -2.27 -28.37
CA GLU A 181 3.88 -3.06 -28.97
C GLU A 181 5.12 -2.21 -29.25
N TRP A 182 4.94 -0.93 -29.56
CA TRP A 182 6.00 0.05 -29.77
C TRP A 182 6.84 0.37 -28.52
N TYR A 183 6.36 0.03 -27.30
CA TYR A 183 7.16 0.19 -26.07
C TYR A 183 8.43 -0.67 -26.10
N LEU A 184 8.36 -1.87 -26.65
CA LEU A 184 9.56 -2.72 -26.78
C LEU A 184 10.58 -2.10 -27.76
N GLU A 185 10.12 -1.51 -28.87
CA GLU A 185 10.99 -0.83 -29.82
C GLU A 185 11.61 0.46 -29.22
N LEU A 186 10.81 1.21 -28.45
CA LEU A 186 11.32 2.37 -27.71
C LEU A 186 12.32 1.92 -26.63
N TYR A 187 12.10 0.79 -25.96
CA TYR A 187 13.03 0.23 -24.96
C TYR A 187 14.35 -0.19 -25.64
N ARG A 188 14.31 -0.79 -26.84
CA ARG A 188 15.53 -1.09 -27.63
C ARG A 188 16.33 0.17 -27.92
N LEU A 189 15.68 1.22 -28.41
CA LEU A 189 16.35 2.49 -28.68
C LEU A 189 16.85 3.17 -27.40
N PHE A 190 16.09 3.08 -26.30
CA PHE A 190 16.49 3.59 -24.98
C PHE A 190 17.79 2.93 -24.50
N GLU A 191 17.88 1.61 -24.59
CA GLU A 191 19.08 0.86 -24.21
C GLU A 191 20.27 1.12 -25.13
N GLN A 192 20.01 1.30 -26.44
CA GLN A 192 21.05 1.69 -27.38
C GLN A 192 21.66 3.05 -27.02
N VAL A 193 20.85 4.10 -26.90
CA VAL A 193 21.34 5.46 -26.56
C VAL A 193 22.03 5.46 -25.19
N ARG A 194 21.44 4.77 -24.20
CA ARG A 194 22.03 4.64 -22.87
C ARG A 194 23.44 4.05 -22.91
N ARG A 195 23.63 2.97 -23.68
CA ARG A 195 24.94 2.30 -23.83
C ARG A 195 25.95 3.15 -24.61
N GLU A 196 25.54 3.76 -25.71
CA GLU A 196 26.36 4.66 -26.52
C GLU A 196 26.92 5.81 -25.68
N GLU A 197 26.10 6.39 -24.83
CA GLU A 197 26.48 7.50 -23.95
C GLU A 197 27.14 7.06 -22.64
N GLY A 198 27.14 5.75 -22.32
CA GLY A 198 27.68 5.20 -21.07
C GLY A 198 26.86 5.59 -19.83
N LEU A 199 25.56 5.88 -20.00
CA LEU A 199 24.70 6.28 -18.90
C LEU A 199 24.22 5.09 -18.09
N LEU A 200 23.94 5.34 -16.81
CA LEU A 200 23.38 4.36 -15.87
C LEU A 200 22.13 4.96 -15.22
N THR A 201 20.99 4.29 -15.39
CA THR A 201 19.75 4.63 -14.68
C THR A 201 19.70 3.95 -13.32
N PHE A 202 18.74 4.34 -12.48
CA PHE A 202 18.58 3.73 -11.16
C PHE A 202 18.31 2.22 -11.27
N ASP A 203 17.42 1.82 -12.18
CA ASP A 203 17.05 0.42 -12.37
C ASP A 203 18.14 -0.41 -13.08
N ASP A 204 19.11 0.24 -13.75
CA ASP A 204 20.28 -0.43 -14.30
C ASP A 204 21.25 -0.92 -13.21
N MET A 205 21.28 -0.24 -12.07
CA MET A 205 22.32 -0.50 -11.07
C MET A 205 22.36 -1.96 -10.61
N PRO A 206 21.25 -2.60 -10.19
CA PRO A 206 21.24 -4.01 -9.83
C PRO A 206 21.46 -4.94 -11.03
N MET A 207 20.79 -4.67 -12.16
CA MET A 207 20.84 -5.50 -13.35
C MET A 207 22.25 -5.52 -13.96
N GLN A 208 22.85 -4.35 -14.17
CA GLN A 208 24.23 -4.26 -14.68
C GLN A 208 25.26 -4.72 -13.67
N GLY A 209 25.02 -4.50 -12.37
CA GLY A 209 25.86 -5.08 -11.31
C GLY A 209 25.90 -6.60 -11.41
N TRP A 210 24.76 -7.25 -11.60
CA TRP A 210 24.69 -8.68 -11.86
C TRP A 210 25.37 -9.07 -13.19
N GLU A 211 25.11 -8.34 -14.27
CA GLU A 211 25.71 -8.58 -15.58
C GLU A 211 27.24 -8.51 -15.52
N VAL A 212 27.80 -7.54 -14.82
CA VAL A 212 29.26 -7.42 -14.59
C VAL A 212 29.81 -8.67 -13.89
N LEU A 213 29.13 -9.14 -12.84
CA LEU A 213 29.61 -10.31 -12.08
C LEU A 213 29.53 -11.62 -12.89
N VAL A 214 28.55 -11.80 -13.77
CA VAL A 214 28.47 -13.00 -14.62
C VAL A 214 29.45 -12.95 -15.80
N ARG A 215 29.85 -11.75 -16.27
CA ARG A 215 30.79 -11.57 -17.36
C ARG A 215 32.26 -11.60 -16.96
N TYR A 216 32.57 -11.04 -15.77
CA TYR A 216 33.95 -10.78 -15.35
C TYR A 216 34.27 -11.51 -14.04
N PRO A 217 34.78 -12.76 -14.13
CA PRO A 217 35.09 -13.58 -12.95
C PRO A 217 36.07 -12.92 -11.98
N ASP A 218 36.99 -12.07 -12.47
CA ASP A 218 37.94 -11.35 -11.61
C ASP A 218 37.21 -10.31 -10.74
N ILE A 219 36.28 -9.57 -11.31
CA ILE A 219 35.40 -8.64 -10.53
C ILE A 219 34.58 -9.41 -9.52
N LEU A 220 33.98 -10.54 -9.93
CA LEU A 220 33.21 -11.41 -9.02
C LEU A 220 34.06 -11.84 -7.83
N GLN A 221 35.27 -12.31 -8.03
CA GLN A 221 36.16 -12.71 -6.95
C GLN A 221 36.51 -11.54 -6.01
N VAL A 222 36.76 -10.34 -6.55
CA VAL A 222 37.01 -9.14 -5.75
C VAL A 222 35.84 -8.82 -4.86
N VAL A 223 34.59 -8.85 -5.42
CA VAL A 223 33.35 -8.57 -4.68
C VAL A 223 33.08 -9.64 -3.64
N GLN A 224 33.27 -10.92 -3.95
CA GLN A 224 33.14 -12.04 -3.02
C GLN A 224 34.10 -11.95 -1.84
N LYS A 225 35.34 -11.60 -2.08
CA LYS A 225 36.37 -11.40 -1.02
C LYS A 225 36.08 -10.15 -0.15
N ALA A 226 35.31 -9.20 -0.67
CA ALA A 226 34.96 -7.97 0.05
C ALA A 226 33.95 -8.18 1.18
N PHE A 227 33.25 -9.33 1.19
CA PHE A 227 32.23 -9.64 2.19
C PHE A 227 32.44 -11.00 2.80
N GLN A 228 32.10 -11.13 4.09
CA GLN A 228 32.07 -12.37 4.88
C GLN A 228 30.64 -12.68 5.34
N ALA A 229 29.80 -11.65 5.46
CA ALA A 229 28.39 -11.79 5.85
C ALA A 229 27.53 -10.71 5.17
N VAL A 230 26.35 -11.10 4.71
CA VAL A 230 25.36 -10.23 4.07
C VAL A 230 24.03 -10.39 4.79
N LEU A 231 23.46 -9.27 5.24
CA LEU A 231 22.13 -9.19 5.84
C LEU A 231 21.25 -8.32 4.96
N VAL A 232 20.06 -8.82 4.63
CA VAL A 232 19.08 -8.13 3.79
C VAL A 232 17.80 -7.94 4.59
N ASP A 233 17.47 -6.69 4.89
CA ASP A 233 16.19 -6.30 5.50
C ASP A 233 15.15 -6.02 4.41
N GLU A 234 13.89 -6.21 4.72
CA GLU A 234 12.74 -6.10 3.79
C GLU A 234 12.92 -6.99 2.54
N PHE A 235 13.38 -8.23 2.75
CA PHE A 235 13.71 -9.15 1.67
C PHE A 235 12.52 -9.54 0.79
N GLN A 236 11.28 -9.40 1.28
CA GLN A 236 10.07 -9.63 0.49
C GLN A 236 9.89 -8.65 -0.68
N ASP A 237 10.62 -7.53 -0.69
CA ASP A 237 10.58 -6.52 -1.77
C ASP A 237 11.70 -6.70 -2.81
N VAL A 238 12.51 -7.74 -2.67
CA VAL A 238 13.60 -8.06 -3.61
C VAL A 238 13.01 -8.54 -4.94
N ASN A 239 13.57 -8.03 -6.04
CA ASN A 239 13.28 -8.50 -7.39
C ASN A 239 14.33 -9.51 -7.90
N LEU A 240 14.11 -10.07 -9.08
CA LEU A 240 14.98 -11.12 -9.63
C LEU A 240 16.45 -10.65 -9.80
N ALA A 241 16.66 -9.45 -10.36
CA ALA A 241 18.02 -8.92 -10.57
C ALA A 241 18.78 -8.76 -9.24
N GLN A 242 18.10 -8.32 -8.20
CA GLN A 242 18.66 -8.17 -6.86
C GLN A 242 18.92 -9.53 -6.19
N SER A 243 17.99 -10.50 -6.34
CA SER A 243 18.19 -11.86 -5.81
C SER A 243 19.40 -12.54 -6.45
N GLU A 244 19.49 -12.49 -7.78
CA GLU A 244 20.60 -13.11 -8.52
C GLU A 244 21.95 -12.40 -8.23
N LEU A 245 21.94 -11.07 -8.05
CA LEU A 245 23.14 -10.32 -7.60
C LEU A 245 23.60 -10.80 -6.22
N LEU A 246 22.69 -10.95 -5.26
CA LEU A 246 22.98 -11.42 -3.91
C LEU A 246 23.49 -12.85 -3.91
N ASP A 247 22.95 -13.72 -4.75
CA ASP A 247 23.39 -15.10 -4.90
C ASP A 247 24.87 -15.19 -5.30
N LEU A 248 25.28 -14.42 -6.30
CA LEU A 248 26.67 -14.38 -6.73
C LEU A 248 27.61 -13.86 -5.64
N VAL A 249 27.18 -12.83 -4.90
CA VAL A 249 28.00 -12.21 -3.84
C VAL A 249 28.16 -13.15 -2.65
N THR A 250 27.11 -13.89 -2.29
CA THR A 250 27.08 -14.72 -1.07
C THR A 250 27.52 -16.17 -1.28
N ALA A 251 27.63 -16.61 -2.54
CA ALA A 251 27.94 -18.01 -2.89
C ALA A 251 29.14 -18.63 -2.14
N PRO A 252 30.29 -17.95 -1.97
CA PRO A 252 31.47 -18.59 -1.36
C PRO A 252 31.32 -18.83 0.14
N HIS A 253 30.73 -17.88 0.88
CA HIS A 253 30.70 -17.92 2.34
C HIS A 253 29.36 -18.37 2.91
N ARG A 254 28.28 -18.26 2.16
CA ARG A 254 26.89 -18.63 2.53
C ARG A 254 26.39 -17.99 3.85
N ASN A 255 27.05 -16.97 4.37
CA ASN A 255 26.63 -16.19 5.52
C ASN A 255 25.63 -15.13 5.04
N TYR A 256 24.43 -15.59 4.74
CA TYR A 256 23.38 -14.85 4.08
C TYR A 256 22.11 -14.87 4.94
N MET A 257 21.75 -13.74 5.51
CA MET A 257 20.53 -13.61 6.30
C MET A 257 19.53 -12.74 5.57
N ALA A 258 18.36 -13.31 5.26
CA ALA A 258 17.19 -12.61 4.75
C ALA A 258 16.20 -12.36 5.89
N VAL A 259 15.72 -11.13 6.01
CA VAL A 259 14.70 -10.73 7.00
C VAL A 259 13.56 -10.03 6.29
N GLY A 260 12.33 -10.43 6.56
CA GLY A 260 11.19 -9.82 5.89
C GLY A 260 9.84 -10.28 6.45
N ASP A 261 8.81 -9.78 5.83
CA ASP A 261 7.41 -10.11 6.08
C ASP A 261 6.70 -10.31 4.74
N ASP A 262 6.49 -11.56 4.34
CA ASP A 262 5.78 -11.92 3.11
C ASP A 262 4.35 -11.34 3.06
N ASP A 263 3.71 -11.15 4.23
CA ASP A 263 2.41 -10.50 4.35
C ASP A 263 2.46 -8.98 4.04
N GLN A 264 3.64 -8.39 3.86
CA GLN A 264 3.85 -7.00 3.45
C GLN A 264 4.44 -6.86 2.03
N THR A 265 4.42 -7.91 1.20
CA THR A 265 4.78 -7.82 -0.22
C THR A 265 3.67 -7.10 -0.99
N ILE A 266 3.90 -5.83 -1.32
CA ILE A 266 2.94 -4.93 -1.99
C ILE A 266 3.56 -4.20 -3.20
N TYR A 267 4.71 -4.63 -3.70
CA TYR A 267 5.39 -4.05 -4.85
C TYR A 267 5.58 -5.07 -5.98
N GLU A 268 4.64 -6.03 -6.13
CA GLU A 268 4.70 -7.04 -7.19
C GLU A 268 4.69 -6.40 -8.58
N TRP A 269 3.99 -5.29 -8.75
CA TRP A 269 3.99 -4.47 -9.95
C TRP A 269 5.37 -3.88 -10.34
N ARG A 270 6.33 -3.81 -9.38
CA ARG A 270 7.74 -3.45 -9.61
C ARG A 270 8.66 -4.66 -9.77
N GLY A 271 8.11 -5.86 -9.85
CA GLY A 271 8.86 -7.10 -9.97
C GLY A 271 9.28 -7.74 -8.64
N ALA A 272 8.85 -7.21 -7.49
CA ALA A 272 8.96 -7.94 -6.23
C ALA A 272 8.09 -9.21 -6.30
N SER A 273 8.47 -10.24 -5.55
CA SER A 273 7.67 -11.45 -5.46
C SER A 273 7.83 -12.12 -4.10
N PRO A 274 6.72 -12.50 -3.43
CA PRO A 274 6.78 -13.24 -2.17
C PRO A 274 7.52 -14.59 -2.33
N ARG A 275 7.61 -15.10 -3.57
CA ARG A 275 8.32 -16.35 -3.87
C ARG A 275 9.77 -16.35 -3.39
N PHE A 276 10.48 -15.22 -3.52
CA PHE A 276 11.89 -15.15 -3.14
C PHE A 276 12.10 -15.42 -1.64
N ILE A 277 11.27 -14.85 -0.77
CA ILE A 277 11.35 -15.08 0.66
C ILE A 277 10.78 -16.45 1.06
N LEU A 278 9.68 -16.89 0.43
CA LEU A 278 9.05 -18.18 0.75
C LEU A 278 9.90 -19.39 0.33
N GLU A 279 10.65 -19.28 -0.77
CA GLU A 279 11.54 -20.35 -1.25
C GLU A 279 12.94 -20.30 -0.63
N PHE A 280 13.28 -19.25 0.11
CA PHE A 280 14.63 -19.01 0.63
C PHE A 280 15.14 -20.16 1.50
N GLU A 281 14.33 -20.67 2.43
CA GLU A 281 14.68 -21.80 3.30
C GLU A 281 15.10 -23.01 2.48
N ARG A 282 14.29 -23.39 1.48
CA ARG A 282 14.56 -24.54 0.62
C ARG A 282 15.79 -24.31 -0.30
N ARG A 283 15.88 -23.11 -0.90
CA ARG A 283 16.94 -22.75 -1.87
C ARG A 283 18.33 -22.77 -1.25
N TYR A 284 18.42 -22.24 -0.02
CA TYR A 284 19.72 -22.10 0.66
C TYR A 284 19.94 -23.08 1.80
N GLN A 285 18.96 -23.94 2.12
CA GLN A 285 18.95 -24.78 3.33
C GLN A 285 19.12 -23.91 4.57
N ALA A 286 18.42 -22.78 4.60
CA ALA A 286 18.56 -21.76 5.62
C ALA A 286 17.90 -22.16 6.93
N ARG A 287 18.51 -21.75 8.05
CA ARG A 287 17.87 -21.86 9.34
C ARG A 287 16.74 -20.84 9.46
N LYS A 288 15.51 -21.31 9.68
CA LYS A 288 14.33 -20.46 9.78
C LYS A 288 14.10 -19.95 11.20
N TYR A 289 13.76 -18.68 11.31
CA TYR A 289 13.37 -17.98 12.54
C TYR A 289 12.05 -17.26 12.32
N LEU A 290 11.28 -17.10 13.40
CA LEU A 290 10.03 -16.37 13.41
C LEU A 290 10.07 -15.29 14.50
N ILE A 291 9.65 -14.07 14.20
CA ILE A 291 9.34 -13.03 15.20
C ILE A 291 7.86 -12.72 15.07
N ARG A 292 7.09 -13.17 16.04
CA ARG A 292 5.62 -13.09 16.04
C ARG A 292 5.08 -11.95 16.89
N ASP A 293 5.85 -11.49 17.87
CA ASP A 293 5.41 -10.45 18.81
C ASP A 293 5.43 -9.08 18.14
N THR A 294 4.27 -8.41 18.05
CA THR A 294 4.16 -7.04 17.53
C THR A 294 4.16 -6.02 18.65
N PHE A 295 5.07 -5.07 18.59
CA PHE A 295 5.19 -3.96 19.55
C PHE A 295 4.49 -2.68 19.08
N ARG A 296 3.81 -2.74 17.94
CA ARG A 296 3.12 -1.60 17.32
C ARG A 296 1.63 -1.58 17.63
N CYS A 297 0.93 -2.65 17.28
CA CYS A 297 -0.53 -2.68 17.22
C CYS A 297 -1.15 -3.18 18.52
N PRO A 298 -2.22 -2.56 19.03
CA PRO A 298 -3.05 -3.11 20.10
C PRO A 298 -3.99 -4.21 19.60
N ALA A 299 -4.69 -4.87 20.52
CA ALA A 299 -5.47 -6.08 20.26
C ALA A 299 -6.50 -5.98 19.12
N PRO A 300 -7.30 -4.92 18.97
CA PRO A 300 -8.27 -4.84 17.89
C PRO A 300 -7.64 -4.91 16.50
N GLN A 301 -6.52 -4.18 16.31
CA GLN A 301 -5.78 -4.17 15.05
C GLN A 301 -5.10 -5.51 14.79
N VAL A 302 -4.47 -6.11 15.81
CA VAL A 302 -3.83 -7.42 15.70
C VAL A 302 -4.84 -8.50 15.30
N ALA A 303 -5.98 -8.54 15.98
CA ALA A 303 -7.02 -9.54 15.72
C ALA A 303 -7.62 -9.38 14.32
N LEU A 304 -7.98 -8.15 13.93
CA LEU A 304 -8.56 -7.89 12.61
C LEU A 304 -7.55 -8.15 11.48
N ALA A 305 -6.35 -7.60 11.58
CA ALA A 305 -5.31 -7.78 10.57
C ALA A 305 -4.91 -9.26 10.42
N GLY A 306 -4.82 -10.00 11.55
CA GLY A 306 -4.54 -11.42 11.53
C GLY A 306 -5.62 -12.24 10.81
N ARG A 307 -6.90 -11.90 10.98
CA ARG A 307 -8.02 -12.55 10.29
C ARG A 307 -8.03 -12.23 8.79
N VAL A 308 -7.78 -10.96 8.44
CA VAL A 308 -7.69 -10.55 7.03
C VAL A 308 -6.60 -11.33 6.32
N ILE A 309 -5.38 -11.32 6.83
CA ILE A 309 -4.24 -11.90 6.11
C ILE A 309 -4.25 -13.45 6.10
N ALA A 310 -4.92 -14.08 7.05
CA ALA A 310 -5.01 -15.53 7.13
C ALA A 310 -5.71 -16.18 5.92
N GLN A 311 -6.44 -15.41 5.12
CA GLN A 311 -7.13 -15.87 3.92
C GLN A 311 -6.20 -16.05 2.71
N ASN A 312 -5.00 -15.46 2.73
CA ASN A 312 -4.00 -15.65 1.68
C ASN A 312 -3.38 -17.05 1.77
N GLN A 313 -3.15 -17.67 0.62
CA GLN A 313 -2.55 -19.00 0.51
C GLN A 313 -1.03 -18.92 0.32
N GLN A 314 -0.55 -17.95 -0.46
CA GLN A 314 0.88 -17.75 -0.69
C GLN A 314 1.51 -16.95 0.45
N ARG A 315 1.69 -17.60 1.59
CA ARG A 315 2.29 -16.99 2.79
C ARG A 315 2.93 -18.01 3.72
N GLU A 316 3.88 -17.56 4.55
CA GLU A 316 4.36 -18.34 5.69
C GLU A 316 3.26 -18.41 6.78
N PRO A 317 2.91 -19.59 7.28
CA PRO A 317 1.95 -19.73 8.36
C PRO A 317 2.46 -19.12 9.67
N LYS A 318 2.18 -17.86 9.88
CA LYS A 318 2.54 -17.10 11.09
C LYS A 318 1.35 -16.30 11.60
N ARG A 319 1.28 -16.10 12.90
CA ARG A 319 0.26 -15.27 13.55
C ARG A 319 0.93 -14.08 14.24
N LEU A 320 0.31 -12.91 14.14
CA LEU A 320 0.70 -11.76 14.95
C LEU A 320 0.42 -12.09 16.42
N SER A 321 1.39 -11.84 17.28
CA SER A 321 1.25 -12.00 18.72
C SER A 321 1.20 -10.64 19.39
N LEU A 322 0.16 -10.38 20.16
CA LEU A 322 -0.06 -9.12 20.86
C LEU A 322 0.98 -8.89 21.96
N THR A 323 1.41 -7.62 22.14
CA THR A 323 2.22 -7.18 23.30
C THR A 323 1.65 -5.95 24.00
N LYS A 324 0.98 -5.05 23.24
CA LYS A 324 0.52 -3.75 23.76
C LYS A 324 -0.76 -3.75 24.58
N GLY A 325 -1.53 -4.86 24.55
CA GLY A 325 -2.79 -4.91 25.28
C GLY A 325 -3.99 -4.36 24.50
N PHE A 326 -5.04 -3.97 25.23
CA PHE A 326 -6.40 -3.76 24.70
C PHE A 326 -6.80 -2.27 24.63
N ALA A 327 -5.88 -1.34 24.87
CA ALA A 327 -6.17 0.11 24.92
C ALA A 327 -6.50 0.72 23.54
N GLY A 328 -6.26 0.02 22.44
CA GLY A 328 -6.59 0.49 21.09
C GLY A 328 -8.04 0.26 20.70
N ARG A 329 -8.46 0.90 19.62
CA ARG A 329 -9.80 0.69 19.03
C ARG A 329 -9.77 0.68 17.52
N VAL A 330 -10.71 -0.06 16.91
CA VAL A 330 -11.04 0.00 15.50
C VAL A 330 -12.50 0.44 15.40
N TYR A 331 -12.71 1.60 14.78
CA TYR A 331 -14.04 2.15 14.52
C TYR A 331 -14.42 1.83 13.08
N VAL A 332 -15.64 1.39 12.86
CA VAL A 332 -16.22 1.19 11.52
C VAL A 332 -17.41 2.11 11.37
N ARG A 333 -17.36 3.01 10.38
CA ARG A 333 -18.41 3.98 10.10
C ARG A 333 -19.00 3.70 8.72
N LEU A 334 -20.33 3.70 8.65
CA LEU A 334 -21.05 3.52 7.40
C LEU A 334 -21.69 4.86 7.04
N GLU A 335 -21.29 5.42 5.91
CA GLU A 335 -21.73 6.73 5.45
C GLU A 335 -22.52 6.59 4.14
N PRO A 336 -23.51 7.43 3.88
CA PRO A 336 -24.40 7.24 2.73
C PRO A 336 -23.70 7.50 1.38
N HIS A 337 -22.78 8.45 1.32
CA HIS A 337 -22.12 8.89 0.09
C HIS A 337 -20.75 9.54 0.38
N PRO A 338 -19.86 9.71 -0.63
CA PRO A 338 -18.51 10.21 -0.43
C PRO A 338 -18.39 11.57 0.29
N PRO A 339 -19.22 12.60 0.01
CA PRO A 339 -19.18 13.84 0.79
C PRO A 339 -19.46 13.64 2.29
N ALA A 340 -20.46 12.82 2.65
CA ALA A 340 -20.76 12.53 4.05
C ALA A 340 -19.60 11.79 4.73
N GLN A 341 -19.00 10.83 4.04
CA GLN A 341 -17.80 10.13 4.51
C GLN A 341 -16.65 11.11 4.79
N ALA A 342 -16.37 12.02 3.87
CA ALA A 342 -15.32 13.01 4.01
C ALA A 342 -15.57 13.96 5.20
N GLN A 343 -16.84 14.42 5.37
CA GLN A 343 -17.22 15.25 6.50
C GLN A 343 -17.13 14.51 7.84
N SER A 344 -17.53 13.23 7.88
CA SER A 344 -17.43 12.37 9.05
C SER A 344 -15.94 12.18 9.45
N LEU A 345 -15.07 11.87 8.48
CA LEU A 345 -13.64 11.71 8.67
C LEU A 345 -12.99 13.02 9.19
N ALA A 346 -13.28 14.14 8.56
CA ALA A 346 -12.75 15.45 8.99
C ALA A 346 -13.27 15.85 10.38
N SER A 347 -14.52 15.45 10.72
CA SER A 347 -15.09 15.66 12.06
C SER A 347 -14.38 14.82 13.13
N ASP A 348 -14.10 13.55 12.84
CA ASP A 348 -13.33 12.68 13.75
C ASP A 348 -11.92 13.24 13.97
N ILE A 349 -11.23 13.71 12.92
CA ILE A 349 -9.92 14.39 13.04
C ILE A 349 -10.04 15.65 13.91
N ALA A 350 -11.02 16.53 13.64
CA ALA A 350 -11.24 17.75 14.43
C ALA A 350 -11.49 17.44 15.92
N GLY A 351 -12.29 16.39 16.20
CA GLY A 351 -12.54 15.92 17.56
C GLY A 351 -11.27 15.46 18.29
N LEU A 352 -10.38 14.76 17.57
CA LEU A 352 -9.09 14.31 18.13
C LEU A 352 -8.12 15.47 18.34
N LEU A 353 -8.09 16.45 17.43
CA LEU A 353 -7.31 17.68 17.62
C LEU A 353 -7.79 18.46 18.85
N ALA A 354 -9.11 18.55 19.06
CA ALA A 354 -9.69 19.17 20.27
C ALA A 354 -9.34 18.42 21.57
N GLN A 355 -9.06 17.12 21.49
CA GLN A 355 -8.57 16.29 22.59
C GLN A 355 -7.04 16.42 22.83
N GLY A 356 -6.35 17.23 22.03
CA GLY A 356 -4.92 17.51 22.19
C GLY A 356 -3.99 16.61 21.35
N HIS A 357 -4.52 15.79 20.47
CA HIS A 357 -3.68 15.07 19.50
C HIS A 357 -3.09 16.02 18.47
N ARG A 358 -1.87 15.74 18.01
CA ARG A 358 -1.20 16.57 17.01
C ARG A 358 -1.56 16.12 15.59
N PRO A 359 -1.63 17.03 14.60
CA PRO A 359 -1.86 16.66 13.20
C PRO A 359 -0.87 15.61 12.66
N SER A 360 0.40 15.69 13.09
CA SER A 360 1.46 14.73 12.69
C SER A 360 1.25 13.30 13.22
N GLU A 361 0.37 13.11 14.21
CA GLU A 361 0.00 11.78 14.74
C GLU A 361 -1.07 11.10 13.89
N MET A 362 -1.58 11.77 12.85
CA MET A 362 -2.71 11.36 12.04
C MET A 362 -2.32 11.12 10.59
N VAL A 363 -2.83 10.04 10.01
CA VAL A 363 -2.68 9.74 8.58
C VAL A 363 -4.00 9.27 7.99
N VAL A 364 -4.32 9.77 6.79
CA VAL A 364 -5.39 9.25 5.94
C VAL A 364 -4.75 8.39 4.86
N LEU A 365 -5.08 7.11 4.84
CA LEU A 365 -4.55 6.12 3.91
C LEU A 365 -5.59 5.80 2.83
N VAL A 366 -5.29 6.17 1.60
CA VAL A 366 -6.14 5.90 0.44
C VAL A 366 -5.53 4.81 -0.44
N ARG A 367 -6.36 4.05 -1.15
CA ARG A 367 -5.89 3.10 -2.17
C ARG A 367 -5.39 3.83 -3.41
N LEU A 368 -6.12 4.86 -3.83
CA LEU A 368 -5.80 5.72 -4.97
C LEU A 368 -5.99 7.19 -4.60
N TYR A 369 -5.17 8.06 -5.17
CA TYR A 369 -5.38 9.51 -4.99
C TYR A 369 -6.71 10.01 -5.57
N ALA A 370 -7.37 9.26 -6.45
CA ALA A 370 -8.71 9.55 -6.93
C ALA A 370 -9.76 9.72 -5.81
N GLN A 371 -9.52 9.14 -4.63
CA GLN A 371 -10.42 9.23 -3.47
C GLN A 371 -10.34 10.57 -2.71
N THR A 372 -9.35 11.43 -3.01
CA THR A 372 -9.03 12.57 -2.16
C THR A 372 -9.87 13.86 -2.36
N PRO A 373 -10.58 14.12 -3.48
CA PRO A 373 -11.22 15.41 -3.71
C PRO A 373 -12.13 15.87 -2.57
N TYR A 374 -13.07 15.03 -2.15
CA TYR A 374 -13.95 15.37 -1.03
C TYR A 374 -13.24 15.39 0.32
N LEU A 375 -12.23 14.53 0.51
CA LEU A 375 -11.42 14.51 1.73
C LEU A 375 -10.63 15.83 1.87
N GLU A 376 -9.94 16.25 0.81
CA GLU A 376 -9.19 17.50 0.78
C GLU A 376 -10.11 18.70 1.02
N GLN A 377 -11.29 18.74 0.38
CA GLN A 377 -12.30 19.77 0.62
C GLN A 377 -12.74 19.81 2.09
N ALA A 378 -13.12 18.68 2.68
CA ALA A 378 -13.59 18.63 4.06
C ALA A 378 -12.54 19.05 5.08
N LEU A 379 -11.25 18.74 4.82
CA LEU A 379 -10.14 19.19 5.65
C LEU A 379 -9.95 20.72 5.54
N ILE A 380 -10.01 21.27 4.34
CA ILE A 380 -9.92 22.73 4.10
C ILE A 380 -11.07 23.48 4.76
N GLU A 381 -12.32 23.04 4.58
CA GLU A 381 -13.50 23.66 5.18
C GLU A 381 -13.44 23.73 6.70
N ARG A 382 -12.76 22.78 7.33
CA ARG A 382 -12.54 22.75 8.77
C ARG A 382 -11.21 23.38 9.23
N GLN A 383 -10.46 23.97 8.29
CA GLN A 383 -9.13 24.57 8.53
C GLN A 383 -8.14 23.57 9.16
N ILE A 384 -8.23 22.29 8.82
CA ILE A 384 -7.31 21.25 9.28
C ILE A 384 -6.10 21.24 8.37
N PRO A 385 -4.88 21.54 8.88
CA PRO A 385 -3.68 21.53 8.06
C PRO A 385 -3.35 20.11 7.60
N TYR A 386 -3.18 19.92 6.29
CA TYR A 386 -2.83 18.63 5.70
C TYR A 386 -1.76 18.75 4.63
N GLN A 387 -1.19 17.61 4.25
CA GLN A 387 -0.28 17.49 3.11
C GLN A 387 -0.60 16.22 2.32
N VAL A 388 -0.52 16.29 1.00
CA VAL A 388 -0.58 15.12 0.12
C VAL A 388 0.83 14.62 -0.14
N VAL A 389 1.17 13.47 0.43
CA VAL A 389 2.52 12.92 0.34
C VAL A 389 2.67 12.10 -0.94
N GLY A 390 3.52 12.57 -1.86
CA GLY A 390 3.84 11.89 -3.12
C GLY A 390 2.86 12.10 -4.25
N SER A 391 2.00 13.10 -4.13
CA SER A 391 1.16 13.64 -5.18
C SER A 391 0.92 15.13 -4.90
N THR A 392 0.24 15.80 -5.83
CA THR A 392 -0.25 17.15 -5.63
C THR A 392 -1.73 17.13 -5.20
N PRO A 393 -2.25 18.21 -4.61
CA PRO A 393 -3.68 18.36 -4.40
C PRO A 393 -4.50 18.05 -5.65
N PHE A 394 -5.71 17.52 -5.49
CA PHE A 394 -6.49 16.97 -6.60
C PHE A 394 -6.66 17.96 -7.75
N TYR A 395 -6.91 19.24 -7.44
CA TYR A 395 -7.12 20.30 -8.42
C TYR A 395 -5.84 20.69 -9.19
N GLN A 396 -4.66 20.26 -8.74
CA GLN A 396 -3.37 20.50 -9.43
C GLN A 396 -2.91 19.31 -10.28
N ARG A 397 -3.63 18.18 -10.25
CA ARG A 397 -3.24 17.00 -11.03
C ARG A 397 -3.39 17.22 -12.51
N PRO A 398 -2.47 16.73 -13.35
CA PRO A 398 -2.45 16.97 -14.80
C PRO A 398 -3.78 16.65 -15.50
N GLU A 399 -4.41 15.51 -15.14
CA GLU A 399 -5.68 15.08 -15.72
C GLU A 399 -6.86 15.99 -15.35
N ILE A 400 -6.81 16.62 -14.19
CA ILE A 400 -7.83 17.58 -13.74
C ILE A 400 -7.54 18.96 -14.32
N GLN A 401 -6.28 19.37 -14.27
CA GLN A 401 -5.84 20.64 -14.86
C GLN A 401 -6.15 20.71 -16.36
N GLY A 402 -6.07 19.57 -17.07
CA GLY A 402 -6.46 19.49 -18.48
C GLY A 402 -7.94 19.87 -18.71
N LEU A 403 -8.86 19.34 -17.91
CA LEU A 403 -10.29 19.69 -17.99
C LEU A 403 -10.54 21.13 -17.55
N LEU A 404 -9.92 21.58 -16.46
CA LEU A 404 -10.03 22.98 -15.99
C LEU A 404 -9.50 23.98 -17.03
N ALA A 405 -8.42 23.64 -17.74
CA ALA A 405 -7.86 24.51 -18.77
C ALA A 405 -8.84 24.75 -19.92
N TYR A 406 -9.61 23.73 -20.35
CA TYR A 406 -10.69 23.94 -21.33
C TYR A 406 -11.74 24.91 -20.81
N LEU A 407 -12.16 24.76 -19.56
CA LEU A 407 -13.16 25.64 -18.95
C LEU A 407 -12.63 27.07 -18.78
N TYR A 408 -11.39 27.25 -18.37
CA TYR A 408 -10.76 28.57 -18.22
C TYR A 408 -10.65 29.30 -19.59
N LEU A 409 -10.20 28.59 -20.62
CA LEU A 409 -10.03 29.19 -21.96
C LEU A 409 -11.35 29.47 -22.69
N ALA A 410 -12.43 28.80 -22.27
CA ALA A 410 -13.77 29.03 -22.79
C ALA A 410 -14.50 30.22 -22.12
N GLN A 411 -13.98 30.76 -20.99
CA GLN A 411 -14.59 31.90 -20.31
C GLN A 411 -14.64 33.14 -21.21
N PRO A 412 -15.74 33.93 -21.18
CA PRO A 412 -15.81 35.18 -21.91
C PRO A 412 -14.85 36.20 -21.33
N GLY A 413 -14.17 36.97 -22.21
CA GLY A 413 -13.25 38.03 -21.83
C GLY A 413 -11.86 37.87 -22.43
N ARG A 414 -10.96 38.77 -22.04
CA ARG A 414 -9.57 38.76 -22.52
C ARG A 414 -8.80 37.64 -21.81
N LEU A 415 -8.11 36.82 -22.59
CA LEU A 415 -7.23 35.80 -22.06
C LEU A 415 -5.94 36.44 -21.55
N GLU A 416 -5.69 36.43 -20.23
CA GLU A 416 -4.56 37.06 -19.56
C GLU A 416 -3.89 36.10 -18.57
N GLY A 417 -2.71 36.42 -18.09
CA GLY A 417 -1.99 35.69 -17.07
C GLY A 417 -1.65 34.24 -17.50
N ASP A 418 -2.18 33.25 -16.76
CA ASP A 418 -1.88 31.83 -16.98
C ASP A 418 -2.54 31.21 -18.22
N SER A 419 -3.32 31.97 -19.00
CA SER A 419 -4.08 31.43 -20.14
C SER A 419 -3.16 30.79 -21.20
N LYS A 420 -1.97 31.32 -21.43
CA LYS A 420 -0.95 30.70 -22.33
C LYS A 420 -0.56 29.31 -21.83
N ARG A 421 -0.37 29.16 -20.53
CA ARG A 421 -0.03 27.88 -19.89
C ARG A 421 -1.17 26.86 -20.09
N PHE A 422 -2.41 27.29 -19.89
CA PHE A 422 -3.58 26.46 -20.12
C PHE A 422 -3.70 26.02 -21.59
N TRP A 423 -3.48 26.95 -22.53
CA TRP A 423 -3.47 26.63 -23.96
C TRP A 423 -2.41 25.58 -24.29
N LEU A 424 -1.17 25.75 -23.79
CA LEU A 424 -0.07 24.85 -24.04
C LEU A 424 -0.25 23.45 -23.41
N GLN A 425 -1.10 23.35 -22.41
CA GLN A 425 -1.46 22.09 -21.80
C GLN A 425 -2.44 21.28 -22.63
N ILE A 426 -3.38 21.94 -23.33
CA ILE A 426 -4.50 21.27 -23.95
C ILE A 426 -4.51 21.24 -25.48
N TYR A 427 -3.70 22.05 -26.17
CA TYR A 427 -3.77 22.15 -27.63
C TYR A 427 -3.64 20.78 -28.32
N ASN A 428 -2.92 19.86 -27.71
CA ASN A 428 -2.67 18.50 -28.19
C ASN A 428 -3.11 17.41 -27.18
N THR A 429 -4.00 17.71 -26.25
CA THR A 429 -4.54 16.77 -25.24
C THR A 429 -6.07 16.82 -25.26
N PRO A 430 -6.81 15.75 -25.63
CA PRO A 430 -6.31 14.51 -26.25
C PRO A 430 -5.57 14.76 -27.55
N LYS A 431 -4.84 13.77 -28.00
CA LYS A 431 -3.94 13.86 -29.13
C LYS A 431 -4.59 14.34 -30.43
N ARG A 432 -4.08 15.46 -30.97
CA ARG A 432 -4.54 16.08 -32.23
C ARG A 432 -3.46 16.16 -33.31
N TYR A 433 -2.22 15.73 -32.99
CA TYR A 433 -1.08 15.84 -33.92
C TYR A 433 -0.79 17.28 -34.38
N LEU A 434 -0.98 18.25 -33.50
CA LEU A 434 -0.66 19.63 -33.71
C LEU A 434 0.76 19.93 -33.19
N SER A 435 1.60 20.55 -34.00
CA SER A 435 2.97 20.91 -33.61
C SER A 435 3.01 22.03 -32.57
N ARG A 436 4.06 22.07 -31.78
CA ARG A 436 4.29 23.16 -30.82
C ARG A 436 4.40 24.51 -31.52
N ALA A 437 5.08 24.59 -32.68
CA ALA A 437 5.20 25.80 -33.44
C ALA A 437 3.82 26.36 -33.86
N LEU A 438 2.88 25.48 -34.21
CA LEU A 438 1.52 25.87 -34.54
C LEU A 438 0.76 26.40 -33.31
N ALA A 439 0.94 25.75 -32.17
CA ALA A 439 0.35 26.20 -30.92
C ALA A 439 0.88 27.59 -30.52
N ASP A 440 2.16 27.83 -30.70
CA ASP A 440 2.78 29.13 -30.45
C ASP A 440 2.29 30.20 -31.47
N ALA A 441 2.04 29.83 -32.74
CA ALA A 441 1.47 30.73 -33.74
C ALA A 441 0.01 31.14 -33.41
N VAL A 442 -0.83 30.19 -33.01
CA VAL A 442 -2.20 30.46 -32.52
C VAL A 442 -2.13 31.44 -31.34
N TRP A 443 -1.27 31.15 -30.36
CA TRP A 443 -1.16 32.01 -29.18
C TRP A 443 -0.62 33.42 -29.50
N TRP A 444 0.32 33.54 -30.40
CA TRP A 444 0.81 34.84 -30.87
C TRP A 444 -0.34 35.75 -31.38
N ARG A 445 -1.31 35.17 -32.14
CA ARG A 445 -2.49 35.94 -32.58
C ARG A 445 -3.37 36.38 -31.39
N VAL A 446 -3.51 35.51 -30.37
CA VAL A 446 -4.24 35.88 -29.16
C VAL A 446 -3.55 37.03 -28.44
N GLU A 447 -2.23 37.04 -28.34
CA GLU A 447 -1.45 38.11 -27.77
C GLU A 447 -1.59 39.44 -28.59
N GLN A 448 -1.90 39.34 -29.90
CA GLN A 448 -2.20 40.51 -30.76
C GLN A 448 -3.67 40.98 -30.64
N GLY A 449 -4.47 40.35 -29.76
CA GLY A 449 -5.85 40.74 -29.46
C GLY A 449 -6.93 39.97 -30.21
N ALA A 450 -6.60 38.92 -30.97
CA ALA A 450 -7.57 38.02 -31.55
C ALA A 450 -8.23 37.12 -30.45
N SER A 451 -9.48 36.74 -30.64
CA SER A 451 -10.06 35.69 -29.84
C SER A 451 -9.37 34.33 -30.14
N LEU A 452 -9.41 33.40 -29.19
CA LEU A 452 -8.86 32.05 -29.42
C LEU A 452 -9.53 31.36 -30.62
N LEU A 453 -10.83 31.57 -30.81
CA LEU A 453 -11.59 31.05 -31.95
C LEU A 453 -11.09 31.63 -33.28
N ASP A 454 -10.92 32.93 -33.35
CA ASP A 454 -10.45 33.61 -34.56
C ASP A 454 -9.00 33.21 -34.87
N ALA A 455 -8.15 33.07 -33.84
CA ALA A 455 -6.78 32.62 -33.99
C ALA A 455 -6.70 31.19 -34.55
N LEU A 456 -7.50 30.28 -34.03
CA LEU A 456 -7.58 28.90 -34.52
C LEU A 456 -8.06 28.83 -35.98
N ARG A 457 -9.11 29.57 -36.32
CA ARG A 457 -9.67 29.62 -37.69
C ARG A 457 -8.69 30.28 -38.68
N ALA A 458 -7.98 31.30 -38.22
CA ALA A 458 -6.96 32.00 -39.07
C ALA A 458 -5.77 31.06 -39.37
N GLU A 459 -5.26 30.31 -38.39
CA GLU A 459 -4.18 29.35 -38.63
C GLU A 459 -4.67 28.15 -39.48
N ALA A 460 -5.93 27.75 -39.34
CA ALA A 460 -6.52 26.68 -40.16
C ALA A 460 -6.57 27.06 -41.65
N ALA A 461 -6.82 28.33 -42.01
CA ALA A 461 -6.91 28.81 -43.38
C ALA A 461 -5.57 28.68 -44.16
N GLY A 462 -4.43 28.67 -43.45
CA GLY A 462 -3.09 28.55 -44.04
C GLY A 462 -2.46 27.17 -43.86
N ALA A 463 -3.13 26.20 -43.19
CA ALA A 463 -2.56 24.89 -42.88
C ALA A 463 -2.92 23.84 -43.94
N GLU A 464 -2.17 22.71 -43.91
CA GLU A 464 -2.52 21.50 -44.68
C GLU A 464 -3.91 20.98 -44.24
N GLU A 465 -4.67 20.40 -45.17
CA GLU A 465 -6.06 19.99 -44.99
C GLU A 465 -6.28 19.15 -43.67
N ARG A 466 -5.37 18.24 -43.38
CA ARG A 466 -5.44 17.42 -42.15
C ARG A 466 -5.27 18.24 -40.87
N VAL A 467 -4.37 19.19 -40.89
CA VAL A 467 -4.08 20.12 -39.77
C VAL A 467 -5.21 21.11 -39.63
N ALA A 468 -5.65 21.71 -40.75
CA ALA A 468 -6.78 22.64 -40.80
C ALA A 468 -8.02 22.04 -40.20
N LYS A 469 -8.38 20.78 -40.54
CA LYS A 469 -9.52 20.05 -39.96
C LYS A 469 -9.42 20.00 -38.44
N ARG A 470 -8.26 19.68 -37.88
CA ARG A 470 -8.04 19.58 -36.44
C ARG A 470 -8.17 20.92 -35.71
N LEU A 471 -7.68 21.99 -36.32
CA LEU A 471 -7.85 23.33 -35.77
C LEU A 471 -9.30 23.79 -35.81
N ILE A 472 -10.06 23.44 -36.85
CA ILE A 472 -11.49 23.74 -36.93
C ILE A 472 -12.27 22.95 -35.88
N GLU A 473 -12.00 21.63 -35.76
CA GLU A 473 -12.62 20.77 -34.71
C GLU A 473 -12.37 21.36 -33.31
N LEU A 474 -11.19 21.91 -33.05
CA LEU A 474 -10.86 22.54 -31.77
C LEU A 474 -11.57 23.90 -31.61
N ALA A 475 -11.68 24.68 -32.67
CA ALA A 475 -12.45 25.93 -32.65
C ALA A 475 -13.94 25.66 -32.37
N ASP A 476 -14.53 24.68 -33.04
CA ASP A 476 -15.93 24.26 -32.86
C ASP A 476 -16.19 23.75 -31.42
N LEU A 477 -15.20 23.08 -30.84
CA LEU A 477 -15.26 22.64 -29.42
C LEU A 477 -15.33 23.86 -28.49
N PHE A 478 -14.48 24.88 -28.69
CA PHE A 478 -14.50 26.08 -27.86
C PHE A 478 -15.76 26.94 -28.10
N GLU A 479 -16.27 27.01 -29.32
CA GLU A 479 -17.53 27.69 -29.63
C GLU A 479 -18.69 27.00 -28.89
N TRP A 480 -18.76 25.67 -28.94
CA TRP A 480 -19.74 24.89 -28.19
C TRP A 480 -19.61 25.11 -26.67
N LEU A 481 -18.36 25.05 -26.13
CA LEU A 481 -18.12 25.28 -24.70
C LEU A 481 -18.64 26.65 -24.27
N GLY A 482 -18.30 27.72 -25.01
CA GLY A 482 -18.74 29.08 -24.74
C GLY A 482 -20.26 29.21 -24.72
N GLY A 483 -20.95 28.52 -25.63
CA GLY A 483 -22.42 28.49 -25.66
C GLY A 483 -23.08 27.74 -24.53
N MET A 484 -22.35 26.85 -23.84
CA MET A 484 -22.87 26.03 -22.75
C MET A 484 -22.54 26.55 -21.36
N LEU A 485 -21.52 27.44 -21.21
CA LEU A 485 -21.03 27.92 -19.91
C LEU A 485 -22.10 28.47 -18.98
N GLU A 486 -23.07 29.20 -19.52
CA GLU A 486 -24.15 29.82 -18.75
C GLU A 486 -25.41 28.95 -18.67
N ARG A 487 -25.53 27.88 -19.47
CA ARG A 487 -26.74 27.08 -19.63
C ARG A 487 -26.67 25.74 -18.89
N ALA A 488 -25.48 25.24 -18.64
CA ALA A 488 -25.28 23.92 -18.01
C ALA A 488 -24.68 24.07 -16.61
N SER A 489 -24.97 23.12 -15.73
CA SER A 489 -24.20 22.96 -14.48
C SER A 489 -22.77 22.54 -14.78
N ALA A 490 -21.85 22.81 -13.85
CA ALA A 490 -20.46 22.41 -13.97
C ALA A 490 -20.30 20.91 -14.25
N HIS A 491 -21.04 20.07 -13.54
CA HIS A 491 -21.04 18.62 -13.73
C HIS A 491 -21.51 18.23 -15.13
N ALA A 492 -22.67 18.71 -15.57
CA ALA A 492 -23.22 18.35 -16.88
C ALA A 492 -22.31 18.80 -18.04
N LEU A 493 -21.67 20.00 -17.93
CA LEU A 493 -20.75 20.48 -18.95
C LEU A 493 -19.45 19.66 -18.97
N LEU A 494 -18.91 19.33 -17.79
CA LEU A 494 -17.71 18.50 -17.69
C LEU A 494 -17.94 17.06 -18.21
N GLU A 495 -19.10 16.45 -17.92
CA GLU A 495 -19.47 15.13 -18.49
C GLU A 495 -19.56 15.20 -20.02
N ALA A 496 -20.21 16.22 -20.56
CA ALA A 496 -20.33 16.40 -21.99
C ALA A 496 -18.97 16.71 -22.67
N LEU A 497 -18.10 17.47 -22.00
CA LEU A 497 -16.74 17.74 -22.46
C LEU A 497 -15.88 16.46 -22.44
N GLU A 498 -15.93 15.70 -21.35
CA GLU A 498 -15.22 14.41 -21.21
C GLU A 498 -15.60 13.45 -22.34
N ALA A 499 -16.91 13.29 -22.57
CA ALA A 499 -17.44 12.43 -23.63
C ALA A 499 -17.02 12.89 -25.04
N ARG A 500 -17.06 14.21 -25.34
CA ARG A 500 -16.61 14.76 -26.64
C ARG A 500 -15.11 14.56 -26.88
N LEU A 501 -14.31 14.65 -25.81
CA LEU A 501 -12.88 14.46 -25.86
C LEU A 501 -12.46 12.97 -25.86
N ASP A 502 -13.37 12.05 -25.50
CA ASP A 502 -13.07 10.65 -25.15
C ASP A 502 -11.88 10.59 -24.14
N TYR A 503 -11.93 11.51 -23.14
CA TYR A 503 -10.77 11.90 -22.33
C TYR A 503 -10.28 10.77 -21.43
N ARG A 504 -11.21 10.06 -20.75
CA ARG A 504 -10.83 8.90 -19.90
C ARG A 504 -10.24 7.78 -20.73
N ARG A 505 -10.77 7.53 -21.93
CA ARG A 505 -10.21 6.53 -22.86
C ARG A 505 -8.84 6.95 -23.37
N HIS A 506 -8.62 8.26 -23.60
CA HIS A 506 -7.29 8.77 -23.91
C HIS A 506 -6.31 8.49 -22.76
N LEU A 507 -6.66 8.78 -21.50
CA LEU A 507 -5.84 8.49 -20.33
C LEU A 507 -5.50 7.01 -20.18
N LEU A 508 -6.47 6.12 -20.43
CA LEU A 508 -6.25 4.67 -20.42
C LEU A 508 -5.28 4.20 -21.50
N ARG A 509 -5.35 4.81 -22.70
CA ARG A 509 -4.50 4.42 -23.85
C ARG A 509 -3.12 5.06 -23.83
N SER A 510 -2.97 6.19 -23.20
CA SER A 510 -1.70 6.91 -23.09
C SER A 510 -0.79 6.39 -21.97
N SER A 511 -1.30 5.48 -21.12
CA SER A 511 -0.56 4.90 -20.00
C SER A 511 0.00 3.52 -20.33
N GLY A 512 1.29 3.33 -20.07
CA GLY A 512 1.99 2.05 -20.25
C GLY A 512 1.61 0.97 -19.22
N PHE A 513 1.08 1.39 -18.10
CA PHE A 513 0.45 0.51 -17.12
C PHE A 513 -1.05 0.83 -17.05
N TYR A 514 -1.85 -0.20 -17.26
CA TYR A 514 -3.31 -0.09 -17.13
C TYR A 514 -3.72 0.54 -15.78
N GLU A 515 -3.06 0.17 -14.70
CA GLU A 515 -3.36 0.68 -13.35
C GLU A 515 -3.14 2.19 -13.21
N VAL A 516 -2.10 2.76 -13.83
CA VAL A 516 -1.82 4.20 -13.79
C VAL A 516 -2.85 4.97 -14.62
N GLY A 517 -3.12 4.51 -15.85
CA GLY A 517 -4.15 5.09 -16.69
C GLY A 517 -5.54 4.97 -16.07
N ALA A 518 -5.85 3.82 -15.47
CA ALA A 518 -7.09 3.60 -14.75
C ALA A 518 -7.20 4.52 -13.52
N GLY A 519 -6.11 4.71 -12.78
CA GLY A 519 -6.07 5.64 -11.65
C GLY A 519 -6.34 7.10 -12.05
N ARG A 520 -5.79 7.58 -13.17
CA ARG A 520 -6.06 8.91 -13.72
C ARG A 520 -7.49 9.04 -14.24
N ALA A 521 -7.98 8.03 -14.97
CA ALA A 521 -9.37 7.99 -15.44
C ALA A 521 -10.36 7.98 -14.27
N GLU A 522 -10.03 7.28 -13.19
CA GLU A 522 -10.80 7.30 -11.94
C GLU A 522 -10.71 8.67 -11.25
N GLY A 523 -9.56 9.35 -11.29
CA GLY A 523 -9.39 10.73 -10.84
C GLY A 523 -10.33 11.70 -11.57
N VAL A 524 -10.44 11.55 -12.89
CA VAL A 524 -11.41 12.33 -13.70
C VAL A 524 -12.84 12.00 -13.28
N ARG A 525 -13.21 10.73 -13.12
CA ARG A 525 -14.54 10.33 -12.67
C ARG A 525 -14.90 10.94 -11.31
N ALA A 526 -13.97 10.87 -10.36
CA ALA A 526 -14.12 11.44 -9.04
C ALA A 526 -14.29 12.98 -9.10
N PHE A 527 -13.56 13.65 -10.00
CA PHE A 527 -13.68 15.08 -10.20
C PHE A 527 -15.02 15.49 -10.85
N LEU A 528 -15.52 14.71 -11.81
CA LEU A 528 -16.86 14.93 -12.37
C LEU A 528 -17.93 14.84 -11.29
N GLU A 529 -17.86 13.81 -10.45
CA GLU A 529 -18.77 13.64 -9.32
C GLU A 529 -18.63 14.78 -8.29
N TYR A 530 -17.39 15.18 -7.98
CA TYR A 530 -17.11 16.34 -7.12
C TYR A 530 -17.74 17.65 -7.64
N ALA A 531 -17.79 17.85 -8.97
CA ALA A 531 -18.37 19.01 -9.58
C ALA A 531 -19.91 19.04 -9.50
N ARG A 532 -20.58 17.93 -9.12
CA ARG A 532 -22.05 17.79 -9.10
C ARG A 532 -22.73 18.84 -8.23
N ASP A 533 -22.15 19.12 -7.07
CA ASP A 533 -22.70 20.02 -6.07
C ASP A 533 -22.14 21.46 -6.15
N LYS A 534 -21.39 21.79 -7.20
CA LYS A 534 -20.67 23.07 -7.30
C LYS A 534 -21.40 24.12 -8.14
N GLY A 535 -22.62 23.84 -8.58
CA GLY A 535 -23.45 24.79 -9.30
C GLY A 535 -22.98 25.06 -10.74
N SER A 536 -22.76 26.33 -11.09
CA SER A 536 -22.27 26.75 -12.42
C SER A 536 -20.77 26.52 -12.59
N VAL A 537 -20.29 26.56 -13.84
CA VAL A 537 -18.86 26.51 -14.13
C VAL A 537 -18.11 27.65 -13.43
N ALA A 538 -18.65 28.85 -13.40
CA ALA A 538 -18.04 29.97 -12.71
C ALA A 538 -17.92 29.73 -11.19
N ASP A 539 -18.92 29.10 -10.60
CA ASP A 539 -18.88 28.73 -9.17
C ASP A 539 -17.82 27.64 -8.89
N LEU A 540 -17.73 26.62 -9.75
CA LEU A 540 -16.70 25.59 -9.65
C LEU A 540 -15.29 26.20 -9.75
N LEU A 541 -15.03 27.04 -10.77
CA LEU A 541 -13.72 27.66 -10.97
C LEU A 541 -13.35 28.59 -9.81
N ARG A 542 -14.32 29.35 -9.29
CA ARG A 542 -14.13 30.19 -8.09
C ARG A 542 -13.79 29.33 -6.87
N HIS A 543 -14.53 28.25 -6.68
CA HIS A 543 -14.31 27.30 -5.58
C HIS A 543 -12.91 26.69 -5.65
N ILE A 544 -12.46 26.19 -6.81
CA ILE A 544 -11.11 25.65 -7.01
C ILE A 544 -10.06 26.74 -6.74
N GLY A 545 -10.29 28.00 -7.16
CA GLY A 545 -9.41 29.13 -6.88
C GLY A 545 -9.25 29.41 -5.38
N LEU A 546 -10.36 29.34 -4.61
CA LEU A 546 -10.33 29.49 -3.16
C LEU A 546 -9.56 28.35 -2.49
N LEU A 547 -9.81 27.09 -2.87
CA LEU A 547 -9.07 25.94 -2.36
C LEU A 547 -7.56 26.08 -2.62
N ALA A 548 -7.17 26.58 -3.80
CA ALA A 548 -5.77 26.82 -4.12
C ALA A 548 -5.14 27.90 -3.24
N GLN A 549 -5.87 28.98 -2.93
CA GLN A 549 -5.39 30.05 -2.05
C GLN A 549 -5.28 29.59 -0.59
N GLU A 550 -6.27 28.87 -0.06
CA GLU A 550 -6.29 28.36 1.31
C GLU A 550 -5.21 27.30 1.54
N HIS A 551 -4.97 26.45 0.55
CA HIS A 551 -3.89 25.43 0.63
C HIS A 551 -2.49 26.02 0.58
N LEU A 552 -2.32 27.18 -0.04
CA LEU A 552 -1.05 27.95 -0.04
C LEU A 552 -0.78 28.62 1.33
N GLY A 553 -1.63 28.35 2.35
CA GLY A 553 -1.43 28.83 3.71
C GLY A 553 0.02 28.66 4.16
N ASP A 554 0.46 29.60 4.95
CA ASP A 554 1.80 29.97 5.37
C ASP A 554 2.89 28.90 5.12
N PRO A 555 3.81 29.11 4.13
CA PRO A 555 4.95 28.22 3.90
C PRO A 555 5.87 28.06 5.14
N ALA A 556 5.71 28.91 6.16
CA ALA A 556 6.45 28.87 7.41
C ALA A 556 5.93 27.81 8.41
N GLN A 557 4.77 27.20 8.18
CA GLN A 557 4.32 26.10 9.06
C GLN A 557 5.15 24.83 8.84
N ASP A 558 5.70 24.30 9.92
CA ASP A 558 6.46 23.06 9.92
C ASP A 558 5.61 21.92 9.27
N PRO A 559 6.12 21.21 8.26
CA PRO A 559 5.43 20.05 7.68
C PRO A 559 5.03 18.99 8.72
N ARG A 560 5.69 18.99 9.89
CA ARG A 560 5.38 18.11 11.02
C ARG A 560 4.07 18.47 11.74
N GLU A 561 3.46 19.58 11.44
CA GLU A 561 2.17 20.01 12.00
C GLU A 561 0.99 19.81 11.03
N ARG A 562 1.08 18.82 10.15
CA ARG A 562 0.07 18.54 9.14
C ARG A 562 -0.39 17.09 9.21
N VAL A 563 -1.69 16.87 8.98
CA VAL A 563 -2.24 15.54 8.74
C VAL A 563 -1.69 15.02 7.40
N SER A 564 -1.14 13.81 7.41
CA SER A 564 -0.62 13.21 6.18
C SER A 564 -1.72 12.48 5.41
N LEU A 565 -1.86 12.77 4.12
CA LEU A 565 -2.76 12.07 3.20
C LEU A 565 -1.90 11.39 2.14
N MET A 566 -1.94 10.06 2.08
CA MET A 566 -1.10 9.28 1.20
C MET A 566 -1.72 7.94 0.79
N THR A 567 -1.15 7.30 -0.24
CA THR A 567 -1.55 5.93 -0.57
C THR A 567 -0.99 4.93 0.45
N ILE A 568 -1.69 3.81 0.62
CA ILE A 568 -1.25 2.70 1.49
C ILE A 568 0.16 2.22 1.11
N PHE A 569 0.51 2.23 -0.18
CA PHE A 569 1.86 1.89 -0.67
C PHE A 569 2.97 2.73 -0.02
N ARG A 570 2.73 4.04 0.12
CA ARG A 570 3.71 4.97 0.72
C ARG A 570 3.80 4.86 2.23
N ALA A 571 2.78 4.32 2.87
CA ALA A 571 2.74 4.13 4.31
C ALA A 571 3.55 2.92 4.78
N LYS A 572 4.03 2.06 3.86
CA LYS A 572 4.85 0.90 4.22
C LYS A 572 6.13 1.34 4.95
N GLY A 573 6.42 0.67 6.07
CA GLY A 573 7.55 1.01 6.94
C GLY A 573 7.26 2.11 7.96
N LEU A 574 6.21 2.92 7.76
CA LEU A 574 5.82 4.00 8.67
C LEU A 574 4.78 3.54 9.70
N GLU A 575 4.50 4.38 10.70
CA GLU A 575 3.48 4.14 11.72
C GLU A 575 2.96 5.43 12.32
N TRP A 576 1.69 5.42 12.73
CA TRP A 576 1.01 6.55 13.36
C TRP A 576 0.12 6.08 14.51
N PRO A 577 -0.10 6.91 15.53
CA PRO A 577 -1.12 6.65 16.54
C PRO A 577 -2.52 6.49 15.94
N LEU A 578 -2.87 7.33 14.98
CA LEU A 578 -4.23 7.50 14.46
C LEU A 578 -4.24 7.31 12.94
N VAL A 579 -4.95 6.29 12.47
CA VAL A 579 -5.02 5.91 11.05
C VAL A 579 -6.46 5.92 10.58
N PHE A 580 -6.72 6.61 9.46
CA PHE A 580 -8.02 6.72 8.82
C PHE A 580 -7.97 6.05 7.44
N ILE A 581 -8.90 5.14 7.15
CA ILE A 581 -8.96 4.38 5.90
C ILE A 581 -10.36 4.56 5.31
N PRO A 582 -10.55 5.47 4.34
CA PRO A 582 -11.82 5.65 3.65
C PRO A 582 -12.07 4.57 2.61
N ASP A 583 -13.33 4.49 2.15
CA ASP A 583 -13.79 3.64 1.05
C ASP A 583 -13.46 2.15 1.21
N CYS A 584 -13.67 1.60 2.42
CA CYS A 584 -13.54 0.17 2.68
C CYS A 584 -14.68 -0.61 2.01
N ASN A 585 -14.85 -0.43 0.70
CA ASN A 585 -15.87 -1.04 -0.14
C ASN A 585 -15.27 -1.92 -1.23
N GLN A 586 -16.04 -2.88 -1.70
CA GLN A 586 -15.71 -3.64 -2.90
C GLN A 586 -15.52 -2.70 -4.10
N GLY A 587 -14.46 -2.92 -4.88
CA GLY A 587 -14.09 -2.07 -6.00
C GLY A 587 -13.02 -1.03 -5.66
N THR A 588 -12.86 -0.68 -4.37
CA THR A 588 -11.77 0.17 -3.88
C THR A 588 -10.77 -0.62 -3.03
N LEU A 589 -11.26 -1.41 -2.09
CA LEU A 589 -10.48 -2.35 -1.28
C LEU A 589 -11.20 -3.71 -1.22
N PRO A 590 -10.90 -4.65 -2.15
CA PRO A 590 -9.87 -4.61 -3.20
C PRO A 590 -10.21 -3.65 -4.34
N TYR A 591 -9.15 -3.14 -5.00
CA TYR A 591 -9.31 -2.32 -6.20
C TYR A 591 -9.74 -3.18 -7.41
N SER A 592 -10.80 -2.74 -8.11
CA SER A 592 -11.38 -3.49 -9.23
C SER A 592 -10.47 -3.62 -10.46
N GLY A 593 -9.46 -2.76 -10.58
CA GLY A 593 -8.44 -2.82 -11.63
C GLY A 593 -7.27 -3.74 -11.32
N SER A 594 -7.21 -4.33 -10.11
CA SER A 594 -6.16 -5.29 -9.74
C SER A 594 -6.62 -6.72 -9.99
N GLU A 595 -5.78 -7.52 -10.64
CA GLU A 595 -6.02 -8.96 -10.85
C GLU A 595 -5.52 -9.81 -9.67
N ASN A 596 -4.66 -9.25 -8.79
CA ASN A 596 -4.04 -9.96 -7.68
C ASN A 596 -4.75 -9.68 -6.35
N LEU A 597 -5.76 -10.48 -6.04
CA LEU A 597 -6.52 -10.35 -4.80
C LEU A 597 -5.67 -10.54 -3.53
N GLU A 598 -4.64 -11.40 -3.58
CA GLU A 598 -3.76 -11.62 -2.44
C GLU A 598 -2.86 -10.41 -2.16
N GLU A 599 -2.39 -9.72 -3.19
CA GLU A 599 -1.64 -8.47 -3.03
C GLU A 599 -2.54 -7.35 -2.47
N GLU A 600 -3.78 -7.21 -2.94
CA GLU A 600 -4.76 -6.26 -2.39
C GLU A 600 -5.06 -6.55 -0.90
N ARG A 601 -5.13 -7.84 -0.51
CA ARG A 601 -5.32 -8.22 0.90
C ARG A 601 -4.09 -7.90 1.74
N ARG A 602 -2.86 -8.10 1.21
CA ARG A 602 -1.62 -7.63 1.86
C ARG A 602 -1.60 -6.11 2.02
N LEU A 603 -2.10 -5.39 1.01
CA LEU A 603 -2.20 -3.93 1.08
C LEU A 603 -3.14 -3.49 2.21
N PHE A 604 -4.30 -4.12 2.33
CA PHE A 604 -5.23 -3.84 3.43
C PHE A 604 -4.64 -4.23 4.81
N TYR A 605 -3.95 -5.36 4.89
CA TYR A 605 -3.18 -5.75 6.07
C TYR A 605 -2.12 -4.72 6.44
N VAL A 606 -1.38 -4.21 5.47
CA VAL A 606 -0.42 -3.11 5.68
C VAL A 606 -1.13 -1.90 6.27
N ALA A 607 -2.26 -1.47 5.71
CA ALA A 607 -3.02 -0.32 6.21
C ALA A 607 -3.46 -0.50 7.67
N LEU A 608 -4.04 -1.66 8.03
CA LEU A 608 -4.47 -1.98 9.39
C LEU A 608 -3.32 -2.00 10.39
N THR A 609 -2.14 -2.44 9.97
CA THR A 609 -0.95 -2.56 10.82
C THR A 609 -0.12 -1.27 10.92
N ARG A 610 -0.59 -0.15 10.35
CA ARG A 610 0.09 1.16 10.50
C ARG A 610 -0.28 1.85 11.81
N SER A 611 -1.40 1.47 12.43
CA SER A 611 -1.90 2.10 13.63
C SER A 611 -1.25 1.57 14.90
N SER A 612 -0.86 2.49 15.78
CA SER A 612 -0.36 2.14 17.12
C SER A 612 -1.37 2.42 18.25
N ALA A 613 -2.53 2.99 17.92
CA ALA A 613 -3.62 3.25 18.87
C ALA A 613 -5.01 3.07 18.21
N TYR A 614 -5.47 3.99 17.37
CA TYR A 614 -6.82 3.96 16.83
C TYR A 614 -6.81 3.84 15.30
N THR A 615 -7.74 3.02 14.79
CA THR A 615 -7.98 2.87 13.34
C THR A 615 -9.44 3.21 13.06
N TYR A 616 -9.69 4.11 12.11
CA TYR A 616 -11.01 4.48 11.63
C TYR A 616 -11.19 3.94 10.23
N LEU A 617 -12.13 3.03 10.06
CA LEU A 617 -12.52 2.44 8.77
C LEU A 617 -13.83 3.08 8.33
N TYR A 618 -13.87 3.65 7.15
CA TYR A 618 -15.09 4.22 6.59
C TYR A 618 -15.51 3.42 5.37
N ALA A 619 -16.81 3.19 5.24
CA ALA A 619 -17.39 2.56 4.07
C ALA A 619 -18.69 3.26 3.67
N LEU A 620 -19.00 3.21 2.38
CA LEU A 620 -20.24 3.74 1.84
C LEU A 620 -21.34 2.69 1.97
N SER A 621 -22.45 3.03 2.63
CA SER A 621 -23.60 2.13 2.78
C SER A 621 -24.33 1.85 1.46
N SER A 622 -24.13 2.70 0.45
CA SER A 622 -24.66 2.55 -0.92
C SER A 622 -23.90 1.52 -1.76
N LEU A 623 -22.72 1.06 -1.31
CA LEU A 623 -21.88 0.09 -2.00
C LEU A 623 -21.67 -1.16 -1.12
N PRO A 624 -21.38 -2.33 -1.72
CA PRO A 624 -20.99 -3.51 -0.97
C PRO A 624 -19.76 -3.23 -0.11
N LEU A 625 -19.80 -3.68 1.15
CA LEU A 625 -18.67 -3.61 2.05
C LEU A 625 -17.49 -4.43 1.50
N SER A 626 -16.26 -4.01 1.80
CA SER A 626 -15.06 -4.75 1.44
C SER A 626 -15.17 -6.23 1.81
N PRO A 627 -14.91 -7.16 0.87
CA PRO A 627 -14.89 -8.59 1.15
C PRO A 627 -13.85 -8.94 2.23
N PHE A 628 -12.77 -8.18 2.36
CA PHE A 628 -11.75 -8.38 3.38
C PHE A 628 -12.30 -8.21 4.82
N LEU A 629 -13.21 -7.25 5.03
CA LEU A 629 -13.88 -7.07 6.31
C LEU A 629 -14.92 -8.16 6.57
N GLN A 630 -15.62 -8.60 5.51
CA GLN A 630 -16.62 -9.69 5.61
C GLN A 630 -15.95 -11.02 5.92
N GLU A 631 -14.89 -11.39 5.17
CA GLU A 631 -14.09 -12.60 5.38
C GLU A 631 -13.48 -12.64 6.79
N ALA A 632 -13.08 -11.48 7.32
CA ALA A 632 -12.53 -11.36 8.67
C ALA A 632 -13.60 -11.44 9.76
N GLU A 633 -14.90 -11.46 9.42
CA GLU A 633 -16.01 -11.40 10.40
C GLU A 633 -15.82 -10.23 11.38
N TYR A 634 -15.50 -9.04 10.86
CA TYR A 634 -14.97 -7.91 11.63
C TYR A 634 -15.81 -7.55 12.88
N LEU A 635 -17.14 -7.60 12.81
CA LEU A 635 -18.02 -7.30 13.95
C LEU A 635 -17.83 -8.33 15.06
N GLU A 636 -17.74 -9.60 14.71
CA GLU A 636 -17.54 -10.68 15.68
C GLU A 636 -16.16 -10.61 16.33
N VAL A 637 -15.13 -10.35 15.51
CA VAL A 637 -13.74 -10.19 15.97
C VAL A 637 -13.62 -9.00 16.92
N LEU A 638 -14.12 -7.82 16.53
CA LEU A 638 -14.03 -6.63 17.39
C LEU A 638 -14.83 -6.79 18.68
N GLY A 639 -16.03 -7.36 18.61
CA GLY A 639 -16.83 -7.66 19.80
C GLY A 639 -16.17 -8.73 20.70
N ALA A 640 -15.47 -9.71 20.13
CA ALA A 640 -14.71 -10.68 20.90
C ALA A 640 -13.50 -10.03 21.61
N VAL A 641 -12.79 -9.12 20.92
CA VAL A 641 -11.69 -8.35 21.54
C VAL A 641 -12.19 -7.52 22.73
N GLU A 642 -13.32 -6.85 22.58
CA GLU A 642 -13.91 -6.04 23.65
C GLU A 642 -14.26 -6.90 24.87
N ARG A 643 -14.96 -8.02 24.67
CA ARG A 643 -15.28 -8.96 25.78
C ARG A 643 -14.04 -9.54 26.45
N VAL A 644 -12.99 -9.88 25.69
CA VAL A 644 -11.72 -10.35 26.26
C VAL A 644 -11.05 -9.23 27.05
N GLY A 645 -11.03 -8.01 26.53
CA GLY A 645 -10.47 -6.85 27.21
C GLY A 645 -11.18 -6.52 28.54
N GLU A 646 -12.51 -6.57 28.54
CA GLU A 646 -13.32 -6.39 29.75
C GLU A 646 -13.04 -7.49 30.80
N ALA A 647 -12.95 -8.76 30.36
CA ALA A 647 -12.60 -9.84 31.27
C ALA A 647 -11.18 -9.70 31.86
N LEU A 648 -10.22 -9.26 31.04
CA LEU A 648 -8.84 -9.01 31.49
C LEU A 648 -8.69 -7.79 32.44
N ALA A 649 -9.66 -6.89 32.46
CA ALA A 649 -9.68 -5.78 33.39
C ALA A 649 -10.09 -6.21 34.82
N LEU A 650 -10.66 -7.41 34.96
CA LEU A 650 -11.02 -7.95 36.28
C LEU A 650 -9.82 -8.62 36.95
N PRO A 651 -9.70 -8.51 38.28
CA PRO A 651 -8.75 -9.32 39.05
C PRO A 651 -8.98 -10.81 38.84
N PRO A 652 -7.93 -11.67 38.82
CA PRO A 652 -8.07 -13.11 38.55
C PRO A 652 -9.02 -13.85 39.50
N ASP A 653 -9.08 -13.46 40.74
CA ASP A 653 -9.96 -14.03 41.76
C ASP A 653 -11.46 -13.71 41.55
N GLN A 654 -11.75 -12.60 40.86
CA GLN A 654 -13.11 -12.17 40.51
C GLN A 654 -13.61 -12.80 39.21
N LEU A 655 -12.74 -13.41 38.39
CA LEU A 655 -13.14 -14.10 37.20
C LEU A 655 -13.94 -15.36 37.51
N SER A 656 -15.20 -15.39 37.13
CA SER A 656 -16.02 -16.62 37.19
C SER A 656 -15.50 -17.69 36.22
N THR A 657 -15.87 -18.94 36.42
CA THR A 657 -15.54 -20.05 35.52
C THR A 657 -16.01 -19.75 34.07
N ALA A 658 -17.21 -19.16 33.92
CA ALA A 658 -17.76 -18.80 32.61
C ALA A 658 -16.92 -17.74 31.91
N GLN A 659 -16.49 -16.70 32.62
CA GLN A 659 -15.62 -15.67 32.08
C GLN A 659 -14.23 -16.22 31.75
N THR A 660 -13.69 -17.12 32.57
CA THR A 660 -12.40 -17.79 32.29
C THR A 660 -12.46 -18.62 31.01
N LEU A 661 -13.54 -19.37 30.78
CA LEU A 661 -13.77 -20.12 29.53
C LEU A 661 -13.97 -19.19 28.34
N ALA A 662 -14.77 -18.14 28.52
CA ALA A 662 -14.99 -17.15 27.46
C ALA A 662 -13.67 -16.42 27.08
N LEU A 663 -12.82 -16.14 28.08
CA LEU A 663 -11.49 -15.58 27.89
C LEU A 663 -10.60 -16.53 27.08
N ALA A 664 -10.54 -17.82 27.46
CA ALA A 664 -9.72 -18.81 26.77
C ALA A 664 -10.17 -19.02 25.32
N ARG A 665 -11.48 -19.16 25.08
CA ARG A 665 -12.04 -19.27 23.73
C ARG A 665 -11.82 -18.01 22.90
N GLY A 666 -12.07 -16.86 23.48
CA GLY A 666 -11.85 -15.57 22.82
C GLY A 666 -10.38 -15.38 22.50
N ALA A 667 -9.47 -15.65 23.42
CA ALA A 667 -8.04 -15.55 23.18
C ALA A 667 -7.58 -16.50 22.05
N HIS A 668 -8.03 -17.75 22.04
CA HIS A 668 -7.71 -18.71 20.99
C HIS A 668 -8.26 -18.24 19.63
N LYS A 669 -9.53 -17.85 19.57
CA LYS A 669 -10.15 -17.34 18.34
C LYS A 669 -9.41 -16.13 17.76
N LEU A 670 -8.89 -15.27 18.62
CA LEU A 670 -8.17 -14.05 18.26
C LEU A 670 -6.66 -14.24 18.13
N GLY A 671 -6.11 -15.40 18.51
CA GLY A 671 -4.67 -15.67 18.52
C GLY A 671 -3.90 -14.88 19.59
N LEU A 672 -4.54 -14.66 20.75
CA LEU A 672 -4.01 -13.85 21.85
C LEU A 672 -3.43 -14.68 23.02
N GLU A 673 -3.28 -15.99 22.87
CA GLU A 673 -2.82 -16.89 23.95
C GLU A 673 -1.45 -16.47 24.49
N ARG A 674 -0.50 -16.16 23.61
CA ARG A 674 0.84 -15.70 24.00
C ARG A 674 0.81 -14.42 24.81
N TYR A 675 -0.12 -13.51 24.50
CA TYR A 675 -0.30 -12.28 25.25
C TYR A 675 -0.70 -12.57 26.70
N LEU A 676 -1.67 -13.46 26.90
CA LEU A 676 -2.12 -13.87 28.24
C LEU A 676 -0.98 -14.42 29.08
N TYR A 677 -0.12 -15.21 28.47
CA TYR A 677 0.99 -15.85 29.16
C TYR A 677 2.16 -14.91 29.45
N ARG A 678 2.53 -14.09 28.47
CA ARG A 678 3.85 -13.42 28.47
C ARG A 678 3.77 -11.92 28.75
N TRP A 679 2.75 -11.25 28.26
CA TRP A 679 2.70 -9.80 28.21
C TRP A 679 1.63 -9.16 29.10
N TRP A 680 0.56 -9.88 29.38
CA TRP A 680 -0.51 -9.37 30.19
C TRP A 680 -0.09 -9.35 31.66
N ASN A 681 -0.06 -8.19 32.24
CA ASN A 681 0.31 -7.91 33.63
C ASN A 681 1.04 -9.07 34.33
N ALA A 682 2.36 -9.04 34.35
CA ALA A 682 3.21 -10.14 34.81
C ALA A 682 2.85 -10.72 36.18
N ALA A 683 2.17 -9.93 37.05
CA ALA A 683 1.67 -10.42 38.35
C ALA A 683 0.37 -11.23 38.26
N GLN A 684 -0.48 -11.00 37.23
CA GLN A 684 -1.79 -11.63 37.07
C GLN A 684 -1.79 -12.81 36.08
N ALA A 685 -0.92 -12.77 35.06
CA ALA A 685 -0.87 -13.77 34.01
C ALA A 685 -0.68 -15.21 34.55
N PRO A 686 0.22 -15.51 35.50
CA PRO A 686 0.40 -16.86 36.04
C PRO A 686 -0.86 -17.41 36.74
N GLU A 687 -1.61 -16.58 37.42
CA GLU A 687 -2.82 -17.01 38.14
C GLU A 687 -3.97 -17.34 37.19
N VAL A 688 -4.18 -16.49 36.16
CA VAL A 688 -5.18 -16.75 35.13
C VAL A 688 -4.78 -17.97 34.30
N ALA A 689 -3.50 -18.07 33.90
CA ALA A 689 -2.97 -19.23 33.19
C ALA A 689 -3.20 -20.52 34.00
N ALA A 690 -2.86 -20.56 35.29
CA ALA A 690 -3.06 -21.69 36.15
C ALA A 690 -4.57 -22.07 36.28
N LYS A 691 -5.45 -21.09 36.30
CA LYS A 691 -6.90 -21.30 36.35
C LYS A 691 -7.43 -21.88 35.04
N VAL A 692 -7.00 -21.39 33.89
CA VAL A 692 -7.35 -21.92 32.57
C VAL A 692 -6.80 -23.32 32.37
N LEU A 693 -5.53 -23.58 32.71
CA LEU A 693 -4.89 -24.90 32.58
C LEU A 693 -5.57 -25.95 33.46
N ARG A 694 -5.90 -25.62 34.72
CA ARG A 694 -6.66 -26.52 35.63
C ARG A 694 -8.01 -26.91 35.05
N LEU A 695 -8.69 -25.92 34.44
CA LEU A 695 -10.00 -26.14 33.84
C LEU A 695 -9.92 -27.13 32.68
N PHE A 696 -8.95 -26.91 31.75
CA PHE A 696 -8.78 -27.79 30.58
C PHE A 696 -8.24 -29.16 30.92
N ALA A 697 -7.28 -29.27 31.85
CA ALA A 697 -6.78 -30.56 32.32
C ALA A 697 -7.91 -31.45 32.90
N ARG A 698 -8.83 -30.87 33.67
CA ARG A 698 -9.98 -31.59 34.18
C ARG A 698 -10.99 -31.96 33.10
N ALA A 699 -11.23 -31.07 32.12
CA ALA A 699 -12.10 -31.39 31.00
C ALA A 699 -11.53 -32.56 30.14
N GLU A 700 -10.20 -32.66 30.00
CA GLU A 700 -9.53 -33.77 29.32
C GLU A 700 -9.67 -35.09 30.12
N GLN A 701 -9.36 -35.08 31.43
CA GLN A 701 -9.51 -36.25 32.29
C GLN A 701 -10.95 -36.81 32.30
N ALA A 702 -11.94 -35.92 32.13
CA ALA A 702 -13.35 -36.32 32.04
C ALA A 702 -13.79 -36.73 30.62
N GLY A 703 -12.90 -36.67 29.61
CA GLY A 703 -13.24 -36.97 28.22
C GLY A 703 -14.15 -35.93 27.54
N TRP A 704 -14.23 -34.71 28.06
CA TRP A 704 -15.19 -33.71 27.62
C TRP A 704 -14.64 -32.76 26.57
N LEU A 705 -13.32 -32.70 26.35
CA LEU A 705 -12.72 -31.73 25.42
C LEU A 705 -13.23 -31.92 23.99
N GLU A 706 -13.31 -33.18 23.54
CA GLU A 706 -13.81 -33.46 22.17
C GLU A 706 -15.33 -33.22 22.08
N ALA A 707 -16.08 -33.68 23.08
CA ALA A 707 -17.54 -33.50 23.12
C ALA A 707 -17.97 -32.02 23.16
N LEU A 708 -17.14 -31.16 23.73
CA LEU A 708 -17.35 -29.71 23.83
C LEU A 708 -16.72 -28.92 22.69
N GLY A 709 -15.99 -29.58 21.78
CA GLY A 709 -15.26 -28.92 20.71
C GLY A 709 -14.14 -27.98 21.21
N LEU A 710 -13.47 -28.34 22.32
CA LEU A 710 -12.43 -27.54 22.98
C LEU A 710 -11.01 -28.10 22.79
N SER A 711 -10.86 -29.18 22.00
CA SER A 711 -9.57 -29.88 21.86
C SER A 711 -8.49 -28.98 21.18
N SER A 712 -8.87 -28.09 20.25
CA SER A 712 -7.95 -27.21 19.61
C SER A 712 -7.49 -26.07 20.53
N GLU A 713 -8.40 -25.51 21.31
CA GLU A 713 -8.11 -24.48 22.31
C GLU A 713 -7.20 -25.02 23.43
N ALA A 714 -7.46 -26.22 23.89
CA ALA A 714 -6.64 -26.89 24.92
C ALA A 714 -5.20 -27.09 24.40
N ARG A 715 -5.04 -27.64 23.19
CA ARG A 715 -3.73 -27.87 22.59
C ARG A 715 -2.95 -26.57 22.42
N SER A 716 -3.59 -25.57 21.88
CA SER A 716 -2.98 -24.23 21.68
C SER A 716 -2.53 -23.59 22.99
N LEU A 717 -3.30 -23.75 24.06
CA LEU A 717 -2.94 -23.27 25.39
C LEU A 717 -1.76 -24.05 25.99
N TRP A 718 -1.76 -25.38 25.88
CA TRP A 718 -0.64 -26.20 26.38
C TRP A 718 0.66 -25.88 25.67
N GLU A 719 0.63 -25.72 24.34
CA GLU A 719 1.80 -25.27 23.56
C GLU A 719 2.26 -23.87 23.98
N ALA A 720 1.35 -22.92 24.15
CA ALA A 720 1.68 -21.56 24.55
C ALA A 720 2.29 -21.46 25.94
N PHE A 721 1.83 -22.30 26.86
CA PHE A 721 2.31 -22.35 28.25
C PHE A 721 3.44 -23.37 28.48
N ASN A 722 3.87 -24.08 27.43
CA ASN A 722 4.89 -25.14 27.50
C ASN A 722 4.59 -26.21 28.57
N VAL A 723 3.33 -26.65 28.64
CA VAL A 723 2.81 -27.64 29.61
C VAL A 723 2.39 -28.89 28.87
N GLU A 724 2.74 -30.07 29.42
CA GLU A 724 2.30 -31.34 28.85
C GLU A 724 0.81 -31.57 29.10
N PRO A 725 0.08 -32.16 28.13
CA PRO A 725 -1.33 -32.52 28.31
C PRO A 725 -1.56 -33.35 29.56
N GLY A 726 -2.57 -32.99 30.37
CA GLY A 726 -2.94 -33.72 31.58
C GLY A 726 -2.17 -33.36 32.86
N GLN A 727 -1.15 -32.53 32.83
CA GLN A 727 -0.43 -32.03 34.00
C GLN A 727 -1.11 -30.78 34.56
N GLY A 728 -1.97 -30.89 35.55
CA GLY A 728 -2.53 -29.76 36.30
C GLY A 728 -2.90 -30.16 37.72
N PRO A 729 -2.78 -29.27 38.73
CA PRO A 729 -3.11 -29.60 40.11
C PRO A 729 -4.61 -29.87 40.26
N ALA A 730 -4.96 -30.98 40.94
CA ALA A 730 -6.32 -31.33 41.28
C ALA A 730 -6.88 -30.39 42.34
N GLY A 731 -7.96 -29.68 42.05
CA GLY A 731 -8.67 -28.89 43.05
C GLY A 731 -9.87 -28.09 42.51
N GLU A 732 -10.98 -28.27 43.12
CA GLU A 732 -12.23 -27.52 43.19
C GLU A 732 -12.89 -26.98 41.92
N PHE A 733 -13.80 -27.77 41.33
CA PHE A 733 -14.62 -27.41 40.19
C PHE A 733 -16.10 -27.85 40.27
N ALA A 734 -16.72 -27.83 41.43
CA ALA A 734 -18.09 -28.28 41.66
C ALA A 734 -19.19 -27.54 40.86
N GLY A 735 -18.86 -26.51 40.09
CA GLY A 735 -19.82 -25.78 39.26
C GLY A 735 -19.66 -26.00 37.73
N LEU A 736 -18.59 -26.68 37.31
CA LEU A 736 -18.27 -26.85 35.90
C LEU A 736 -19.25 -27.79 35.19
N GLU A 737 -19.70 -28.83 35.86
CA GLU A 737 -20.63 -29.84 35.32
C GLU A 737 -21.96 -29.22 34.86
N ARG A 738 -22.51 -28.27 35.62
CA ARG A 738 -23.76 -27.57 35.25
C ARG A 738 -23.60 -26.64 34.06
N PHE A 739 -22.40 -26.13 33.81
CA PHE A 739 -22.12 -25.22 32.74
C PHE A 739 -21.73 -25.94 31.43
N LEU A 740 -21.00 -27.07 31.56
CA LEU A 740 -20.54 -27.89 30.44
C LEU A 740 -21.62 -28.83 29.93
N LEU A 741 -22.56 -29.25 30.79
CA LEU A 741 -23.70 -30.14 30.46
C LEU A 741 -24.94 -29.41 29.92
N ARG A 742 -24.92 -28.08 29.78
CA ARG A 742 -25.87 -27.43 28.89
C ARG A 742 -25.43 -27.70 27.47
N PRO A 743 -26.09 -28.60 26.71
CA PRO A 743 -25.82 -28.71 25.31
C PRO A 743 -26.04 -27.30 24.76
N SER A 744 -25.04 -26.76 24.07
CA SER A 744 -25.30 -25.78 23.02
C SER A 744 -26.14 -26.59 22.03
N SER A 745 -27.45 -26.59 22.21
CA SER A 745 -28.34 -26.93 21.11
C SER A 745 -27.86 -26.09 19.99
N PRO A 746 -27.51 -26.64 18.81
CA PRO A 746 -27.49 -25.85 17.62
C PRO A 746 -28.86 -25.19 17.60
N SER A 747 -28.96 -23.95 18.02
CA SER A 747 -30.16 -23.19 17.86
C SER A 747 -30.45 -23.30 16.38
N LYS A 748 -31.46 -24.08 16.00
CA LYS A 748 -32.08 -23.89 14.69
C LYS A 748 -32.20 -22.39 14.55
N PRO A 749 -31.72 -21.79 13.46
CA PRO A 749 -31.86 -20.36 13.25
C PRO A 749 -33.32 -20.03 13.59
N PRO A 750 -33.59 -19.03 14.44
CA PRO A 750 -34.95 -18.71 14.84
C PRO A 750 -35.78 -18.60 13.57
N VAL A 751 -36.83 -19.38 13.47
CA VAL A 751 -37.78 -19.29 12.36
C VAL A 751 -38.59 -18.06 12.64
N PHE A 752 -38.25 -16.98 11.98
CA PHE A 752 -39.04 -15.75 12.05
C PHE A 752 -40.32 -15.90 11.25
N MET A 753 -41.36 -15.19 11.65
CA MET A 753 -42.64 -15.16 10.92
C MET A 753 -43.04 -13.72 10.61
N PRO A 754 -43.69 -13.45 9.49
CA PRO A 754 -44.29 -12.15 9.25
C PRO A 754 -45.22 -11.73 10.39
N GLY A 755 -45.10 -10.51 10.84
CA GLY A 755 -45.80 -9.95 11.99
C GLY A 755 -45.04 -10.11 13.33
N GLN A 756 -43.96 -10.83 13.38
CA GLN A 756 -43.16 -11.02 14.59
C GLN A 756 -42.36 -9.82 14.97
N LYS A 757 -42.41 -9.38 16.22
CA LYS A 757 -41.58 -8.30 16.74
C LYS A 757 -40.18 -8.82 17.00
N VAL A 758 -39.20 -8.08 16.50
CA VAL A 758 -37.79 -8.40 16.60
C VAL A 758 -36.98 -7.17 17.02
N ARG A 759 -35.82 -7.40 17.57
CA ARG A 759 -34.83 -6.34 17.85
C ARG A 759 -33.56 -6.61 17.06
N HIS A 760 -33.11 -5.60 16.36
CA HIS A 760 -31.76 -5.57 15.74
C HIS A 760 -30.86 -4.67 16.56
N LEU A 761 -29.62 -5.11 16.80
CA LEU A 761 -28.66 -4.35 17.62
C LEU A 761 -28.41 -2.92 17.12
N GLN A 762 -28.46 -2.71 15.82
CA GLN A 762 -28.17 -1.41 15.18
C GLN A 762 -29.45 -0.58 14.89
N PHE A 763 -30.57 -1.25 14.54
CA PHE A 763 -31.78 -0.59 14.07
C PHE A 763 -32.90 -0.57 15.14
N GLY A 764 -32.64 -1.14 16.32
CA GLY A 764 -33.60 -1.19 17.41
C GLY A 764 -34.76 -2.17 17.19
N PRO A 765 -35.94 -1.91 17.79
CA PRO A 765 -37.11 -2.77 17.64
C PRO A 765 -37.76 -2.58 16.26
N GLY A 766 -38.18 -3.70 15.65
CA GLY A 766 -38.84 -3.72 14.35
C GLY A 766 -39.86 -4.87 14.27
N VAL A 767 -40.57 -4.95 13.15
CA VAL A 767 -41.55 -6.02 12.87
C VAL A 767 -41.16 -6.68 11.55
N VAL A 768 -41.10 -8.02 11.54
CA VAL A 768 -40.85 -8.78 10.32
C VAL A 768 -42.05 -8.62 9.39
N VAL A 769 -41.86 -8.06 8.21
CA VAL A 769 -42.93 -7.84 7.22
C VAL A 769 -42.97 -9.03 6.26
N ASP A 770 -41.83 -9.55 5.85
CA ASP A 770 -41.74 -10.61 4.87
C ASP A 770 -40.48 -11.47 5.07
N LEU A 771 -40.49 -12.69 4.54
CA LEU A 771 -39.41 -13.67 4.64
C LEU A 771 -39.30 -14.43 3.31
N GLU A 772 -38.22 -14.16 2.54
CA GLU A 772 -37.90 -14.85 1.28
C GLU A 772 -36.45 -15.29 1.27
N ASP A 773 -36.19 -16.55 0.92
CA ASP A 773 -34.86 -17.11 0.66
C ASP A 773 -33.78 -16.79 1.73
N GLY A 774 -34.16 -16.81 2.99
CA GLY A 774 -33.22 -16.51 4.09
C GLY A 774 -32.96 -15.01 4.30
N VAL A 775 -33.76 -14.14 3.68
CA VAL A 775 -33.78 -12.69 3.87
C VAL A 775 -35.06 -12.27 4.56
N ALA A 776 -34.95 -11.58 5.69
CA ALA A 776 -36.09 -10.95 6.36
C ALA A 776 -36.23 -9.50 5.92
N THR A 777 -37.43 -9.10 5.49
CA THR A 777 -37.80 -7.69 5.36
C THR A 777 -38.37 -7.25 6.69
N VAL A 778 -37.74 -6.31 7.37
CA VAL A 778 -38.10 -5.84 8.71
C VAL A 778 -38.39 -4.34 8.65
N GLU A 779 -39.53 -3.94 9.19
CA GLU A 779 -39.94 -2.54 9.36
C GLU A 779 -39.46 -2.07 10.74
N PHE A 780 -38.55 -1.11 10.75
CA PHE A 780 -38.03 -0.42 11.92
C PHE A 780 -38.63 0.99 12.01
N ALA A 781 -38.43 1.68 13.11
CA ALA A 781 -38.91 3.04 13.31
C ALA A 781 -38.38 4.06 12.27
N ASP A 782 -37.20 3.77 11.67
CA ASP A 782 -36.52 4.60 10.68
C ASP A 782 -36.66 4.10 9.23
N GLY A 783 -37.48 3.06 8.97
CA GLY A 783 -37.83 2.54 7.65
C GLY A 783 -37.73 1.03 7.50
N VAL A 784 -38.07 0.54 6.30
CA VAL A 784 -38.05 -0.89 5.97
C VAL A 784 -36.66 -1.33 5.48
N ARG A 785 -36.15 -2.47 5.98
CA ARG A 785 -34.83 -3.01 5.61
C ARG A 785 -34.91 -4.50 5.28
N ARG A 786 -34.14 -4.92 4.27
CA ARG A 786 -33.95 -6.33 3.92
C ARG A 786 -32.67 -6.85 4.57
N LEU A 787 -32.81 -7.82 5.45
CA LEU A 787 -31.71 -8.35 6.27
C LEU A 787 -31.51 -9.85 5.99
N ALA A 788 -30.33 -10.25 5.56
CA ALA A 788 -29.99 -11.67 5.38
C ALA A 788 -29.88 -12.35 6.76
N LEU A 789 -30.77 -13.28 7.06
CA LEU A 789 -30.92 -13.91 8.38
C LEU A 789 -29.65 -14.61 8.88
N ARG A 790 -28.82 -15.13 7.98
CA ARG A 790 -27.54 -15.74 8.35
C ARG A 790 -26.52 -14.73 8.90
N TYR A 791 -26.76 -13.42 8.71
CA TYR A 791 -25.87 -12.33 9.15
C TYR A 791 -26.57 -11.36 10.10
N ALA A 792 -27.89 -11.25 10.01
CA ALA A 792 -28.67 -10.37 10.86
C ALA A 792 -28.94 -11.02 12.21
N ARG A 793 -28.40 -10.45 13.29
CA ARG A 793 -28.75 -10.85 14.66
C ARG A 793 -30.08 -10.21 15.03
N LEU A 794 -31.19 -10.86 14.64
CA LEU A 794 -32.52 -10.51 15.07
C LEU A 794 -32.85 -11.34 16.32
N GLU A 795 -33.20 -10.66 17.39
CA GLU A 795 -33.76 -11.28 18.61
C GLU A 795 -35.27 -11.12 18.58
N VAL A 796 -35.99 -12.16 18.90
CA VAL A 796 -37.46 -12.12 19.10
C VAL A 796 -37.71 -11.34 20.36
N LEU A 797 -38.61 -10.31 20.28
CA LEU A 797 -39.05 -9.52 21.42
C LEU A 797 -40.20 -10.14 22.15
#